data_2954a18b117728f13cff09b05b0c2c66
#
_entry.id   2954a18b117728f13cff09b05b0c2c66
#
_cell.length_a   1.000
_cell.length_b   1.000
_cell.length_c   1.000
_cell.angle_alpha   90.00
_cell.angle_beta   90.00
_cell.angle_gamma   90.00
#
_symmetry.space_group_name_H-M   'P 1'
#
loop_
_entity.id
_entity.type
_entity.pdbx_description
1 polymer ?
#
loop_
_entity_poly.entity_id
_entity_poly.type
_entity_poly.pdbx_seq_one_letter_code
_entity_poly.pdbx_strand_id
1 'polypeptide(L)'
;MKLKRMFVAALMMFSMTAMMAQQMPLIPVDPAVRIGKLDNGLTYYIRHNDYPEHVANFYIAQRVGSINEDESQRGLAHFLEHMAFNGSEHFKGNGIIEFTRSLGVEFGSDLNAYTSIDQTVYRVCNVPTKRATALDSCLLILKDWSNGLLLEPEEIDKERDVVHNEWRLGEGPSQRMFQRALPKVYPGSKYGERLPIGLMSVIDSFKPQTLRAYYQKWYRPDNQAIIVVGDVDVDHMEAKIKELFSGIKVDPNAPKVVPETVPDNKEAIYVYEKDKEMQMANVFVMMKHEATKPEEKASMAYLIQDYAVNVISQMINQRLSEMAQDEACPFFQGFADDGKYLLSNTKDCFELIGIPKEGKEMETLQVLYREAKRVREFGFTATEYERAKAEYLSGLEKRYTNRDKRKNDEFGNAYRDHYLTNEPIPPLDILYQTMQQIAPNIPVQAINQMLPELISSTDSNLVVMILAQEKEGKVYPTEQDMAAAVAAARAEKIEAYVDNVKDEPLVDVATIKAGKIVNETENKQFGYKELALSNGATVILKKTDFKDDEVQMQAFAKGGKSLYGEADYTNLKVFDTAIGMSGLGNFSSTELEKALAGKVANADLSLGNTRQYLTAHSTPKDIETMLQMSYLYFTNVKKDDKQFQNLMTQLDMALKNKSLSPDAVFSDSLAATMYAHNPRFTQLDVKDLKDINYDRILEIAKERFQNAGQFTFVIAGNFDEQTIRPLIEQYIASLPSTGAKADDFKEILTLAKGEVVNNFKVKTESPKATAYELWYADMPYTLENIVKIDAVGQVLSMIYLKTIREDESAAYSCGAAGGFNNSSSQAKAQLQAFCPMNPDKQEIAVRLLHEGIANMQKAVDPDQLQKVKEYMLKQIDVDAKKNNYWINTITTWKEYGLDVYTDYKKTVEALTTESVRDFLNQLLKSGNHTEIIMLPEAK
;
A
#
# COMPACT_ATOMS: atom_id res chain seq x y z
N MET A 1 26.49 8.26 -20.34
CA MET A 1 27.22 9.40 -20.98
C MET A 1 26.72 9.71 -22.40
N LYS A 2 26.33 8.75 -23.22
CA LYS A 2 25.77 8.98 -24.57
C LYS A 2 24.32 9.51 -24.51
N LEU A 3 23.48 9.01 -23.65
CA LEU A 3 22.08 9.44 -23.44
C LEU A 3 22.00 10.96 -23.17
N LYS A 4 22.81 11.45 -22.25
CA LYS A 4 22.87 12.88 -21.91
C LYS A 4 23.34 13.75 -23.10
N ARG A 5 24.27 13.26 -23.89
CA ARG A 5 24.80 14.02 -25.05
C ARG A 5 23.81 14.07 -26.22
N MET A 6 23.01 13.00 -26.42
CA MET A 6 21.99 12.96 -27.48
C MET A 6 20.76 13.78 -27.12
N PHE A 7 20.29 13.74 -25.86
CA PHE A 7 19.15 14.52 -25.42
C PHE A 7 19.43 16.03 -25.44
N VAL A 8 20.64 16.40 -25.00
CA VAL A 8 21.13 17.80 -25.09
C VAL A 8 21.24 18.23 -26.56
N ALA A 9 21.67 17.33 -27.48
CA ALA A 9 21.74 17.63 -28.92
C ALA A 9 20.36 17.76 -29.56
N ALA A 10 19.37 16.97 -29.16
CA ALA A 10 18.00 17.05 -29.68
C ALA A 10 17.28 18.35 -29.22
N LEU A 11 17.45 18.77 -27.96
CA LEU A 11 16.96 20.06 -27.46
C LEU A 11 17.70 21.25 -28.13
N MET A 12 18.99 21.11 -28.47
CA MET A 12 19.75 22.18 -29.15
C MET A 12 19.42 22.33 -30.63
N MET A 13 18.90 21.32 -31.32
CA MET A 13 18.49 21.43 -32.75
C MET A 13 17.22 22.28 -32.94
N PHE A 14 16.43 22.53 -31.88
CA PHE A 14 15.24 23.36 -31.98
C PHE A 14 15.46 24.85 -31.60
N SER A 15 16.63 25.18 -31.07
CA SER A 15 17.02 26.58 -30.76
C SER A 15 18.34 26.95 -31.45
N MET A 16 18.35 26.99 -32.80
CA MET A 16 19.47 27.58 -33.55
C MET A 16 19.46 29.10 -33.43
N THR A 17 20.00 29.61 -32.31
CA THR A 17 20.79 30.81 -32.26
C THR A 17 21.71 30.73 -31.04
N ALA A 18 22.97 30.49 -31.30
CA ALA A 18 24.13 30.77 -30.44
C ALA A 18 23.94 30.63 -28.90
N MET A 19 24.18 29.46 -28.36
CA MET A 19 24.68 29.31 -27.00
C MET A 19 25.74 28.22 -26.94
N MET A 20 26.93 28.60 -26.51
CA MET A 20 28.02 27.71 -26.14
C MET A 20 27.56 26.59 -25.21
N ALA A 21 28.33 25.48 -25.15
CA ALA A 21 28.11 24.34 -24.24
C ALA A 21 27.97 24.80 -22.77
N GLN A 22 26.78 25.23 -22.40
CA GLN A 22 26.44 25.60 -21.05
C GLN A 22 26.05 24.32 -20.32
N GLN A 23 26.70 24.01 -19.21
CA GLN A 23 26.25 22.96 -18.30
C GLN A 23 24.76 23.21 -17.98
N MET A 24 23.93 22.16 -18.08
CA MET A 24 22.54 22.25 -17.66
C MET A 24 22.47 22.78 -16.21
N PRO A 25 21.55 23.70 -15.89
CA PRO A 25 21.45 24.23 -14.54
C PRO A 25 21.18 23.11 -13.53
N LEU A 26 21.68 23.33 -12.31
CA LEU A 26 21.42 22.42 -11.18
C LEU A 26 19.98 22.62 -10.70
N ILE A 27 19.42 21.54 -10.20
CA ILE A 27 18.13 21.55 -9.49
C ILE A 27 18.37 22.26 -8.14
N PRO A 28 17.60 23.30 -7.80
CA PRO A 28 17.74 23.93 -6.52
C PRO A 28 17.28 23.02 -5.39
N VAL A 29 18.00 23.03 -4.28
CA VAL A 29 17.55 22.39 -3.04
C VAL A 29 16.49 23.28 -2.39
N ASP A 30 15.44 22.68 -1.82
CA ASP A 30 14.38 23.39 -1.11
C ASP A 30 14.97 24.21 0.07
N PRO A 31 14.88 25.56 0.04
CA PRO A 31 15.45 26.40 1.10
C PRO A 31 14.73 26.26 2.45
N ALA A 32 13.56 25.63 2.49
CA ALA A 32 12.82 25.41 3.73
C ALA A 32 13.41 24.29 4.59
N VAL A 33 14.29 23.44 4.04
CA VAL A 33 15.03 22.45 4.83
C VAL A 33 16.41 23.00 5.20
N ARG A 34 16.73 22.93 6.50
CA ARG A 34 18.09 23.19 7.01
C ARG A 34 18.90 21.91 6.92
N ILE A 35 19.92 21.92 6.07
CA ILE A 35 20.86 20.79 5.92
C ILE A 35 22.19 21.22 6.53
N GLY A 36 22.76 20.35 7.38
CA GLY A 36 24.08 20.59 7.95
C GLY A 36 24.88 19.30 8.11
N LYS A 37 26.15 19.46 8.40
CA LYS A 37 27.07 18.37 8.64
C LYS A 37 27.98 18.70 9.83
N LEU A 38 28.10 17.76 10.78
CA LEU A 38 28.99 17.88 11.93
C LEU A 38 30.42 17.48 11.54
N ASP A 39 31.41 17.91 12.35
CA ASP A 39 32.81 17.60 12.12
C ASP A 39 33.12 16.10 12.11
N ASN A 40 32.33 15.30 12.83
CA ASN A 40 32.42 13.83 12.84
C ASN A 40 31.74 13.15 11.63
N GLY A 41 31.19 13.91 10.70
CA GLY A 41 30.62 13.44 9.46
C GLY A 41 29.10 13.25 9.48
N LEU A 42 28.42 13.33 10.63
CA LEU A 42 26.96 13.21 10.72
C LEU A 42 26.28 14.30 9.88
N THR A 43 25.35 13.89 9.05
CA THR A 43 24.48 14.81 8.29
C THR A 43 23.17 15.01 9.05
N TYR A 44 22.55 16.20 8.95
CA TYR A 44 21.22 16.41 9.49
C TYR A 44 20.35 17.22 8.55
N TYR A 45 19.05 16.96 8.61
CA TYR A 45 17.97 17.65 7.90
C TYR A 45 16.93 18.07 8.93
N ILE A 46 16.57 19.35 8.94
CA ILE A 46 15.55 19.86 9.85
C ILE A 46 14.59 20.74 9.04
N ARG A 47 13.30 20.44 9.12
CA ARG A 47 12.24 21.22 8.47
C ARG A 47 11.13 21.51 9.46
N HIS A 48 10.77 22.78 9.59
CA HIS A 48 9.49 23.15 10.18
C HIS A 48 8.37 22.83 9.19
N ASN A 49 7.36 22.10 9.64
CA ASN A 49 6.15 21.78 8.90
C ASN A 49 4.99 21.67 9.90
N ASP A 50 3.94 22.47 9.70
CA ASP A 50 2.78 22.54 10.58
C ASP A 50 1.59 21.70 10.10
N TYR A 51 1.81 20.79 9.16
CA TYR A 51 0.79 19.87 8.70
C TYR A 51 1.25 18.40 8.77
N PRO A 52 0.61 17.60 9.64
CA PRO A 52 -0.38 17.96 10.67
C PRO A 52 0.24 18.84 11.77
N GLU A 53 -0.55 19.76 12.32
CA GLU A 53 -0.15 20.61 13.44
C GLU A 53 0.17 19.78 14.69
N HIS A 54 1.09 20.27 15.51
CA HIS A 54 1.42 19.74 16.83
C HIS A 54 2.01 18.32 16.84
N VAL A 55 2.59 17.88 15.73
CA VAL A 55 3.32 16.61 15.66
C VAL A 55 4.65 16.77 14.91
N ALA A 56 5.61 15.91 15.24
CA ALA A 56 6.91 15.85 14.58
C ALA A 56 7.34 14.39 14.34
N ASN A 57 8.13 14.20 13.29
CA ASN A 57 8.72 12.94 12.89
C ASN A 57 10.25 13.01 13.01
N PHE A 58 10.84 11.94 13.53
CA PHE A 58 12.26 11.79 13.75
C PHE A 58 12.74 10.53 13.04
N TYR A 59 13.85 10.65 12.29
CA TYR A 59 14.46 9.51 11.60
C TYR A 59 15.97 9.52 11.83
N ILE A 60 16.55 8.33 11.91
CA ILE A 60 17.97 8.13 11.67
C ILE A 60 18.12 7.19 10.48
N ALA A 61 18.72 7.66 9.41
CA ALA A 61 19.00 6.91 8.20
C ALA A 61 20.47 6.54 8.13
N GLN A 62 20.77 5.28 7.83
CA GLN A 62 22.12 4.76 7.76
C GLN A 62 22.40 4.21 6.36
N ARG A 63 23.54 4.56 5.77
CA ARG A 63 24.07 3.98 4.53
C ARG A 63 24.69 2.61 4.76
N VAL A 64 24.06 1.80 5.60
CA VAL A 64 24.57 0.50 6.03
C VAL A 64 23.41 -0.47 6.08
N GLY A 65 23.60 -1.64 5.48
CA GLY A 65 22.62 -2.73 5.46
C GLY A 65 23.31 -4.09 5.37
N SER A 66 22.59 -5.11 4.94
CA SER A 66 23.10 -6.48 4.87
C SER A 66 24.26 -6.67 3.91
N ILE A 67 24.43 -5.80 2.90
CA ILE A 67 25.57 -5.82 1.97
C ILE A 67 26.93 -5.65 2.69
N ASN A 68 26.92 -4.99 3.85
CA ASN A 68 28.10 -4.72 4.64
C ASN A 68 28.52 -5.87 5.56
N GLU A 69 27.75 -6.94 5.58
CA GLU A 69 28.01 -8.13 6.38
C GLU A 69 29.16 -8.96 5.82
N ASP A 70 29.98 -9.51 6.73
CA ASP A 70 30.89 -10.61 6.41
C ASP A 70 30.12 -11.94 6.40
N GLU A 71 30.71 -13.05 5.88
CA GLU A 71 30.01 -14.35 5.80
C GLU A 71 29.47 -14.84 7.16
N SER A 72 30.19 -14.59 8.25
CA SER A 72 29.78 -14.96 9.61
C SER A 72 28.74 -14.02 10.22
N GLN A 73 28.33 -13.00 9.48
CA GLN A 73 27.42 -11.94 9.93
C GLN A 73 26.12 -11.91 9.15
N ARG A 74 25.88 -12.85 8.23
CA ARG A 74 24.71 -12.85 7.34
C ARG A 74 23.41 -12.90 8.15
N GLY A 75 22.67 -11.76 8.15
CA GLY A 75 21.46 -11.53 8.93
C GLY A 75 21.65 -10.61 10.14
N LEU A 76 22.89 -10.23 10.48
CA LEU A 76 23.15 -9.43 11.68
C LEU A 76 22.81 -7.96 11.51
N ALA A 77 22.75 -7.43 10.29
CA ALA A 77 22.22 -6.08 10.04
C ALA A 77 20.76 -5.96 10.48
N HIS A 78 19.94 -6.93 10.09
CA HIS A 78 18.53 -7.01 10.47
C HIS A 78 18.36 -7.38 11.95
N PHE A 79 19.13 -8.33 12.44
CA PHE A 79 19.11 -8.68 13.87
C PHE A 79 19.46 -7.46 14.76
N LEU A 80 20.41 -6.63 14.34
CA LEU A 80 20.77 -5.39 15.04
C LEU A 80 19.62 -4.39 15.06
N GLU A 81 18.85 -4.34 14.00
CA GLU A 81 17.63 -3.51 13.93
C GLU A 81 16.64 -3.90 15.02
N HIS A 82 16.38 -5.19 15.22
CA HIS A 82 15.53 -5.68 16.31
C HIS A 82 16.09 -5.30 17.66
N MET A 83 17.40 -5.50 17.85
CA MET A 83 18.06 -5.19 19.12
C MET A 83 18.05 -3.70 19.47
N ALA A 84 17.79 -2.80 18.50
CA ALA A 84 17.64 -1.39 18.76
C ALA A 84 16.43 -1.03 19.64
N PHE A 85 15.47 -1.95 19.76
CA PHE A 85 14.30 -1.82 20.63
C PHE A 85 14.46 -2.56 21.97
N ASN A 86 15.52 -3.36 22.11
CA ASN A 86 15.76 -4.26 23.25
C ASN A 86 16.85 -3.74 24.21
N GLY A 87 16.88 -2.44 24.45
CA GLY A 87 17.73 -1.81 25.44
C GLY A 87 18.86 -0.96 24.89
N SER A 88 18.89 0.26 25.38
CA SER A 88 19.93 1.24 25.08
C SER A 88 20.45 1.92 26.37
N GLU A 89 21.43 2.79 26.22
CA GLU A 89 22.09 3.47 27.33
C GLU A 89 21.09 4.19 28.25
N HIS A 90 20.13 4.90 27.67
CA HIS A 90 19.14 5.69 28.41
C HIS A 90 17.77 4.99 28.55
N PHE A 91 17.48 4.00 27.73
CA PHE A 91 16.22 3.27 27.69
C PHE A 91 16.46 1.76 27.83
N LYS A 92 16.32 1.24 29.06
CA LYS A 92 16.60 -0.16 29.35
C LYS A 92 15.45 -1.09 28.89
N GLY A 93 15.77 -2.29 28.44
CA GLY A 93 14.80 -3.26 27.96
C GLY A 93 13.95 -2.65 26.85
N ASN A 94 12.63 -2.78 26.93
CA ASN A 94 11.68 -2.17 25.99
C ASN A 94 11.34 -0.68 26.31
N GLY A 95 12.21 0.02 27.04
CA GLY A 95 11.97 1.39 27.51
C GLY A 95 11.69 2.41 26.40
N ILE A 96 12.21 2.21 25.18
CA ILE A 96 11.88 3.06 24.02
C ILE A 96 10.40 2.90 23.66
N ILE A 97 9.90 1.67 23.60
CA ILE A 97 8.52 1.36 23.26
C ILE A 97 7.58 1.93 24.33
N GLU A 98 7.90 1.70 25.61
CA GLU A 98 7.11 2.19 26.73
C GLU A 98 7.05 3.73 26.78
N PHE A 99 8.19 4.38 26.57
CA PHE A 99 8.26 5.84 26.52
C PHE A 99 7.41 6.41 25.38
N THR A 100 7.57 5.89 24.17
CA THR A 100 6.86 6.40 22.99
C THR A 100 5.35 6.16 23.10
N ARG A 101 4.92 5.02 23.64
CA ARG A 101 3.50 4.74 23.97
C ARG A 101 2.93 5.74 24.98
N SER A 102 3.71 6.18 25.97
CA SER A 102 3.27 7.22 26.92
C SER A 102 2.99 8.57 26.26
N LEU A 103 3.43 8.75 25.01
CA LEU A 103 3.16 9.91 24.16
C LEU A 103 2.02 9.66 23.16
N GLY A 104 1.38 8.49 23.19
CA GLY A 104 0.41 8.07 22.17
C GLY A 104 1.03 7.73 20.82
N VAL A 105 2.32 7.36 20.81
CA VAL A 105 3.06 6.88 19.61
C VAL A 105 3.02 5.35 19.62
N GLU A 106 2.43 4.76 18.58
CA GLU A 106 2.18 3.32 18.54
C GLU A 106 3.35 2.57 17.88
N PHE A 107 3.72 1.42 18.48
CA PHE A 107 4.75 0.53 17.92
C PHE A 107 4.21 -0.18 16.68
N GLY A 108 5.02 -0.19 15.62
CA GLY A 108 4.67 -0.75 14.31
C GLY A 108 4.18 0.31 13.31
N SER A 109 3.27 1.19 13.70
CA SER A 109 2.77 2.26 12.82
C SER A 109 3.60 3.54 12.89
N ASP A 110 3.85 4.04 14.09
CA ASP A 110 4.56 5.31 14.31
C ASP A 110 6.04 5.10 14.69
N LEU A 111 6.31 4.17 15.62
CA LEU A 111 7.65 3.72 15.99
C LEU A 111 7.97 2.47 15.20
N ASN A 112 8.94 2.53 14.29
CA ASN A 112 9.30 1.40 13.42
C ASN A 112 10.72 1.54 12.90
N ALA A 113 11.24 0.46 12.29
CA ALA A 113 12.49 0.44 11.57
C ALA A 113 12.39 -0.52 10.38
N TYR A 114 13.38 -0.48 9.51
CA TYR A 114 13.58 -1.50 8.48
C TYR A 114 15.05 -1.58 8.08
N THR A 115 15.46 -2.79 7.73
CA THR A 115 16.77 -3.08 7.15
C THR A 115 16.59 -3.50 5.69
N SER A 116 17.30 -2.84 4.80
CA SER A 116 17.45 -3.22 3.40
C SER A 116 18.88 -3.69 3.13
N ILE A 117 19.19 -3.97 1.87
CA ILE A 117 20.54 -4.43 1.51
C ILE A 117 21.56 -3.33 1.73
N ASP A 118 21.26 -2.09 1.33
CA ASP A 118 22.21 -0.97 1.37
C ASP A 118 21.95 0.03 2.49
N GLN A 119 20.90 -0.13 3.27
CA GLN A 119 20.45 0.87 4.24
C GLN A 119 19.69 0.28 5.42
N THR A 120 19.73 0.98 6.54
CA THR A 120 18.88 0.73 7.71
C THR A 120 18.29 2.06 8.18
N VAL A 121 16.99 2.11 8.44
CA VAL A 121 16.30 3.34 8.83
C VAL A 121 15.43 3.07 10.04
N TYR A 122 15.56 3.90 11.07
CA TYR A 122 14.69 3.90 12.25
C TYR A 122 13.88 5.18 12.26
N ARG A 123 12.66 5.11 12.76
CA ARG A 123 11.76 6.26 12.80
C ARG A 123 10.90 6.30 14.06
N VAL A 124 10.63 7.50 14.54
CA VAL A 124 9.63 7.83 15.55
C VAL A 124 8.74 8.93 14.95
N CYS A 125 7.54 8.58 14.55
CA CYS A 125 6.62 9.47 13.84
C CYS A 125 5.47 9.94 14.73
N ASN A 126 4.80 11.02 14.31
CA ASN A 126 3.61 11.54 14.97
C ASN A 126 3.79 11.86 16.47
N VAL A 127 5.00 12.28 16.86
CA VAL A 127 5.32 12.67 18.24
C VAL A 127 4.64 13.99 18.58
N PRO A 128 3.81 14.07 19.63
CA PRO A 128 3.17 15.33 20.03
C PRO A 128 4.18 16.40 20.46
N THR A 129 4.09 17.60 19.87
CA THR A 129 5.05 18.69 20.13
C THR A 129 4.72 19.54 21.35
N LYS A 130 3.55 19.34 21.98
CA LYS A 130 3.13 20.07 23.20
C LYS A 130 4.06 19.91 24.40
N ARG A 131 4.86 18.83 24.43
CA ARG A 131 5.85 18.54 25.46
C ARG A 131 7.25 18.69 24.84
N ALA A 132 7.90 19.82 25.05
CA ALA A 132 9.27 20.06 24.52
C ALA A 132 10.26 18.95 24.93
N THR A 133 10.16 18.42 26.16
CA THR A 133 10.97 17.29 26.64
C THR A 133 10.77 16.01 25.84
N ALA A 134 9.61 15.80 25.21
CA ALA A 134 9.37 14.62 24.38
C ALA A 134 10.21 14.67 23.09
N LEU A 135 10.35 15.85 22.48
CA LEU A 135 11.15 16.05 21.26
C LEU A 135 12.64 15.80 21.54
N ASP A 136 13.16 16.34 22.65
CA ASP A 136 14.53 16.11 23.10
C ASP A 136 14.80 14.64 23.41
N SER A 137 13.83 13.96 24.02
CA SER A 137 13.92 12.51 24.28
C SER A 137 13.88 11.68 23.00
N CYS A 138 13.15 12.09 21.97
CA CYS A 138 13.20 11.43 20.67
C CYS A 138 14.58 11.58 20.03
N LEU A 139 15.21 12.77 20.09
CA LEU A 139 16.60 12.92 19.65
C LEU A 139 17.58 12.07 20.47
N LEU A 140 17.34 11.88 21.76
CA LEU A 140 18.11 10.98 22.59
C LEU A 140 17.95 9.52 22.20
N ILE A 141 16.74 9.10 21.80
CA ILE A 141 16.52 7.77 21.21
C ILE A 141 17.36 7.60 19.94
N LEU A 142 17.35 8.59 19.03
CA LEU A 142 18.17 8.53 17.81
C LEU A 142 19.68 8.47 18.15
N LYS A 143 20.12 9.17 19.19
CA LYS A 143 21.51 9.11 19.65
C LYS A 143 21.84 7.71 20.17
N ASP A 144 20.96 7.10 20.93
CA ASP A 144 21.16 5.76 21.46
C ASP A 144 21.15 4.70 20.33
N TRP A 145 20.32 4.84 19.33
CA TRP A 145 20.39 4.01 18.13
C TRP A 145 21.72 4.19 17.37
N SER A 146 22.24 5.41 17.34
CA SER A 146 23.51 5.69 16.69
C SER A 146 24.71 4.99 17.36
N ASN A 147 24.84 5.07 18.69
CA ASN A 147 26.02 4.56 19.40
C ASN A 147 25.79 4.13 20.85
N GLY A 148 24.54 3.92 21.28
CA GLY A 148 24.19 3.63 22.67
C GLY A 148 23.49 2.26 22.90
N LEU A 149 23.48 1.34 21.92
CA LEU A 149 22.85 0.05 22.08
C LEU A 149 23.63 -0.85 23.05
N LEU A 150 22.93 -1.50 23.97
CA LEU A 150 23.52 -2.36 24.99
C LEU A 150 23.90 -3.74 24.46
N LEU A 151 23.07 -4.32 23.59
CA LEU A 151 23.24 -5.63 22.98
C LEU A 151 23.50 -6.70 24.04
N GLU A 152 22.64 -6.75 25.07
CA GLU A 152 22.80 -7.69 26.18
C GLU A 152 22.62 -9.14 25.72
N PRO A 153 23.48 -10.09 26.14
CA PRO A 153 23.44 -11.45 25.65
C PRO A 153 22.08 -12.15 25.86
N GLU A 154 21.42 -11.89 26.98
CA GLU A 154 20.13 -12.48 27.31
C GLU A 154 19.04 -12.00 26.37
N GLU A 155 19.03 -10.71 25.99
CA GLU A 155 18.07 -10.17 25.03
C GLU A 155 18.38 -10.64 23.60
N ILE A 156 19.67 -10.79 23.23
CA ILE A 156 20.06 -11.41 21.95
C ILE A 156 19.49 -12.81 21.84
N ASP A 157 19.62 -13.62 22.88
CA ASP A 157 19.17 -15.02 22.83
C ASP A 157 17.65 -15.13 22.73
N LYS A 158 16.89 -14.25 23.38
CA LYS A 158 15.43 -14.18 23.23
C LYS A 158 15.03 -13.76 21.80
N GLU A 159 15.72 -12.79 21.22
CA GLU A 159 15.37 -12.23 19.92
C GLU A 159 15.61 -13.20 18.75
N ARG A 160 16.47 -14.24 18.92
CA ARG A 160 16.66 -15.28 17.90
C ARG A 160 15.36 -15.95 17.50
N ASP A 161 14.52 -16.31 18.47
CA ASP A 161 13.22 -16.94 18.21
C ASP A 161 12.25 -15.98 17.49
N VAL A 162 12.32 -14.68 17.79
CA VAL A 162 11.50 -13.65 17.12
C VAL A 162 11.91 -13.54 15.64
N VAL A 163 13.20 -13.44 15.34
CA VAL A 163 13.71 -13.41 13.96
C VAL A 163 13.38 -14.70 13.20
N HIS A 164 13.45 -15.86 13.87
CA HIS A 164 12.99 -17.12 13.29
C HIS A 164 11.51 -17.14 12.94
N ASN A 165 10.66 -16.55 13.79
CA ASN A 165 9.23 -16.45 13.51
C ASN A 165 8.96 -15.52 12.33
N GLU A 166 9.67 -14.39 12.23
CA GLU A 166 9.59 -13.52 11.07
C GLU A 166 10.03 -14.21 9.78
N TRP A 167 11.17 -14.89 9.81
CA TRP A 167 11.63 -15.69 8.68
C TRP A 167 10.57 -16.69 8.21
N ARG A 168 9.94 -17.46 9.14
CA ARG A 168 8.87 -18.41 8.79
C ARG A 168 7.67 -17.72 8.13
N LEU A 169 7.27 -16.56 8.63
CA LEU A 169 6.14 -15.79 8.06
C LEU A 169 6.48 -15.30 6.65
N GLY A 170 7.72 -14.89 6.41
CA GLY A 170 8.22 -14.43 5.11
C GLY A 170 8.47 -15.54 4.10
N GLU A 171 8.64 -16.81 4.52
CA GLU A 171 8.95 -17.95 3.66
C GLU A 171 7.75 -18.42 2.82
N GLY A 172 7.31 -17.57 1.90
CA GLY A 172 6.35 -17.92 0.86
C GLY A 172 7.02 -18.47 -0.41
N PRO A 173 6.25 -19.03 -1.37
CA PRO A 173 6.80 -19.65 -2.57
C PRO A 173 7.61 -18.67 -3.42
N SER A 174 7.15 -17.44 -3.59
CA SER A 174 7.88 -16.40 -4.32
C SER A 174 9.22 -16.08 -3.66
N GLN A 175 9.25 -15.96 -2.32
CA GLN A 175 10.47 -15.66 -1.58
C GLN A 175 11.50 -16.80 -1.71
N ARG A 176 11.08 -18.05 -1.56
CA ARG A 176 11.97 -19.21 -1.72
C ARG A 176 12.56 -19.31 -3.12
N MET A 177 11.75 -19.06 -4.17
CA MET A 177 12.23 -19.07 -5.54
C MET A 177 13.18 -17.90 -5.80
N PHE A 178 12.85 -16.72 -5.29
CA PHE A 178 13.70 -15.53 -5.44
C PHE A 178 15.05 -15.73 -4.76
N GLN A 179 15.09 -16.28 -3.55
CA GLN A 179 16.33 -16.62 -2.86
C GLN A 179 17.22 -17.56 -3.70
N ARG A 180 16.63 -18.57 -4.38
CA ARG A 180 17.37 -19.48 -5.25
C ARG A 180 17.81 -18.84 -6.58
N ALA A 181 17.05 -17.87 -7.07
CA ALA A 181 17.36 -17.15 -8.31
C ALA A 181 18.47 -16.09 -8.14
N LEU A 182 18.52 -15.41 -6.98
CA LEU A 182 19.43 -14.29 -6.74
C LEU A 182 20.90 -14.56 -7.07
N PRO A 183 21.55 -15.65 -6.64
CA PRO A 183 22.94 -15.92 -6.99
C PRO A 183 23.17 -16.09 -8.50
N LYS A 184 22.12 -16.50 -9.23
CA LYS A 184 22.18 -16.72 -10.69
C LYS A 184 22.03 -15.40 -11.46
N VAL A 185 21.15 -14.49 -11.00
CA VAL A 185 20.90 -13.19 -11.63
C VAL A 185 21.90 -12.12 -11.22
N TYR A 186 22.68 -12.36 -10.14
CA TYR A 186 23.74 -11.47 -9.66
C TYR A 186 25.13 -12.15 -9.66
N PRO A 187 25.57 -12.73 -10.77
CA PRO A 187 26.87 -13.42 -10.79
C PRO A 187 28.01 -12.44 -10.45
N GLY A 188 28.79 -12.76 -9.43
CA GLY A 188 29.95 -11.96 -9.03
C GLY A 188 29.62 -10.71 -8.22
N SER A 189 28.39 -10.57 -7.71
CA SER A 189 28.00 -9.50 -6.80
C SER A 189 27.40 -10.03 -5.51
N LYS A 190 27.68 -9.36 -4.40
CA LYS A 190 27.11 -9.69 -3.09
C LYS A 190 25.58 -9.54 -3.04
N TYR A 191 24.97 -8.77 -3.93
CA TYR A 191 23.49 -8.67 -4.03
C TYR A 191 22.83 -10.04 -4.17
N GLY A 192 23.51 -11.01 -4.77
CA GLY A 192 23.02 -12.38 -4.90
C GLY A 192 22.94 -13.18 -3.59
N GLU A 193 23.55 -12.68 -2.51
CA GLU A 193 23.75 -13.47 -1.28
C GLU A 193 23.42 -12.71 0.01
N ARG A 194 23.08 -11.44 -0.04
CA ARG A 194 22.96 -10.57 1.14
C ARG A 194 21.53 -10.09 1.39
N LEU A 195 20.56 -11.01 1.36
CA LEU A 195 19.21 -10.68 1.84
C LEU A 195 19.25 -10.33 3.33
N PRO A 196 18.50 -9.31 3.78
CA PRO A 196 18.53 -8.84 5.18
C PRO A 196 18.21 -9.91 6.21
N ILE A 197 17.25 -10.79 5.91
CA ILE A 197 16.88 -11.89 6.83
C ILE A 197 18.06 -12.87 7.09
N GLY A 198 19.04 -12.91 6.21
CA GLY A 198 20.27 -13.66 6.34
C GLY A 198 20.12 -15.18 6.32
N LEU A 199 20.97 -15.85 7.11
CA LEU A 199 20.98 -17.28 7.24
C LEU A 199 20.62 -17.70 8.67
N MET A 200 19.60 -18.55 8.82
CA MET A 200 19.18 -19.02 10.13
C MET A 200 20.31 -19.75 10.88
N SER A 201 21.18 -20.47 10.17
CA SER A 201 22.37 -21.08 10.77
C SER A 201 23.36 -20.08 11.38
N VAL A 202 23.41 -18.85 10.87
CA VAL A 202 24.18 -17.75 11.47
C VAL A 202 23.41 -17.17 12.65
N ILE A 203 22.11 -16.92 12.49
CA ILE A 203 21.23 -16.40 13.56
C ILE A 203 21.27 -17.30 14.80
N ASP A 204 21.28 -18.65 14.62
CA ASP A 204 21.35 -19.61 15.72
C ASP A 204 22.68 -19.63 16.47
N SER A 205 23.77 -19.31 15.79
CA SER A 205 25.12 -19.65 16.30
C SER A 205 26.05 -18.46 16.50
N PHE A 206 25.68 -17.23 16.05
CA PHE A 206 26.56 -16.08 16.22
C PHE A 206 26.76 -15.76 17.72
N LYS A 207 27.95 -15.28 18.04
CA LYS A 207 28.27 -14.82 19.39
C LYS A 207 27.94 -13.33 19.54
N PRO A 208 27.50 -12.88 20.72
CA PRO A 208 27.19 -11.45 20.96
C PRO A 208 28.29 -10.48 20.50
N GLN A 209 29.55 -10.88 20.59
CA GLN A 209 30.70 -10.09 20.13
C GLN A 209 30.70 -9.88 18.61
N THR A 210 30.16 -10.83 17.83
CA THR A 210 30.06 -10.70 16.36
C THR A 210 29.06 -9.60 15.99
N LEU A 211 27.92 -9.53 16.68
CA LEU A 211 26.94 -8.48 16.52
C LEU A 211 27.50 -7.12 16.95
N ARG A 212 28.18 -7.06 18.12
CA ARG A 212 28.84 -5.84 18.60
C ARG A 212 29.91 -5.34 17.61
N ALA A 213 30.67 -6.26 17.00
CA ALA A 213 31.68 -5.90 16.00
C ALA A 213 31.06 -5.27 14.76
N TYR A 214 29.89 -5.79 14.30
CA TYR A 214 29.13 -5.19 13.20
C TYR A 214 28.65 -3.78 13.57
N TYR A 215 28.03 -3.62 14.75
CA TYR A 215 27.56 -2.35 15.26
C TYR A 215 28.68 -1.30 15.36
N GLN A 216 29.77 -1.61 16.02
CA GLN A 216 30.91 -0.71 16.19
C GLN A 216 31.61 -0.35 14.88
N LYS A 217 31.62 -1.28 13.91
CA LYS A 217 32.24 -1.05 12.61
C LYS A 217 31.41 -0.10 11.75
N TRP A 218 30.10 -0.20 11.77
CA TRP A 218 29.25 0.40 10.76
C TRP A 218 28.35 1.53 11.28
N TYR A 219 27.88 1.48 12.55
CA TYR A 219 27.01 2.50 13.14
C TYR A 219 27.85 3.67 13.63
N ARG A 220 28.15 4.56 12.71
CA ARG A 220 29.00 5.72 12.93
C ARG A 220 28.39 6.97 12.33
N PRO A 221 28.62 8.15 12.93
CA PRO A 221 28.14 9.44 12.43
C PRO A 221 28.38 9.71 10.94
N ASP A 222 29.53 9.30 10.39
CA ASP A 222 29.89 9.51 8.99
C ASP A 222 29.06 8.66 7.99
N ASN A 223 28.33 7.65 8.48
CA ASN A 223 27.39 6.84 7.72
C ASN A 223 25.92 7.19 8.03
N GLN A 224 25.63 8.23 8.81
CA GLN A 224 24.31 8.48 9.38
C GLN A 224 23.79 9.89 9.02
N ALA A 225 22.46 9.98 8.89
CA ALA A 225 21.75 11.24 8.88
C ALA A 225 20.60 11.25 9.89
N ILE A 226 20.47 12.37 10.60
CA ILE A 226 19.34 12.69 11.46
C ILE A 226 18.36 13.54 10.65
N ILE A 227 17.08 13.17 10.65
CA ILE A 227 16.04 13.89 9.94
C ILE A 227 14.94 14.24 10.93
N VAL A 228 14.60 15.53 11.02
CA VAL A 228 13.53 16.04 11.88
C VAL A 228 12.58 16.86 11.02
N VAL A 229 11.30 16.48 11.00
CA VAL A 229 10.28 17.21 10.24
C VAL A 229 9.03 17.34 11.10
N GLY A 230 8.51 18.54 11.21
CA GLY A 230 7.25 18.76 11.94
C GLY A 230 7.12 20.15 12.53
N ASP A 231 6.14 20.31 13.42
CA ASP A 231 5.90 21.56 14.15
C ASP A 231 6.97 21.74 15.25
N VAL A 232 8.18 22.07 14.82
CA VAL A 232 9.37 22.19 15.68
C VAL A 232 10.10 23.51 15.48
N ASP A 233 10.79 23.96 16.53
CA ASP A 233 11.78 25.02 16.42
C ASP A 233 13.06 24.47 15.81
N VAL A 234 13.40 24.94 14.60
CA VAL A 234 14.55 24.47 13.82
C VAL A 234 15.88 24.77 14.54
N ASP A 235 16.01 25.92 15.19
CA ASP A 235 17.25 26.33 15.87
C ASP A 235 17.46 25.49 17.14
N HIS A 236 16.39 25.20 17.89
CA HIS A 236 16.42 24.32 19.04
C HIS A 236 16.82 22.89 18.65
N MET A 237 16.21 22.33 17.61
CA MET A 237 16.52 20.98 17.12
C MET A 237 17.98 20.89 16.65
N GLU A 238 18.46 21.89 15.92
CA GLU A 238 19.85 21.93 15.47
C GLU A 238 20.83 21.99 16.65
N ALA A 239 20.56 22.84 17.63
CA ALA A 239 21.37 22.94 18.85
C ALA A 239 21.42 21.61 19.59
N LYS A 240 20.27 20.94 19.72
CA LYS A 240 20.17 19.64 20.41
C LYS A 240 20.88 18.52 19.65
N ILE A 241 20.78 18.48 18.33
CA ILE A 241 21.56 17.54 17.50
C ILE A 241 23.06 17.77 17.69
N LYS A 242 23.53 19.04 17.68
CA LYS A 242 24.95 19.35 17.95
C LYS A 242 25.38 18.91 19.34
N GLU A 243 24.55 19.15 20.36
CA GLU A 243 24.83 18.72 21.75
C GLU A 243 24.99 17.21 21.86
N LEU A 244 24.05 16.44 21.30
CA LEU A 244 24.00 14.99 21.48
C LEU A 244 25.01 14.22 20.63
N PHE A 245 25.30 14.68 19.41
CA PHE A 245 26.03 13.89 18.42
C PHE A 245 27.48 14.36 18.18
N SER A 246 27.84 15.62 18.45
CA SER A 246 29.20 16.13 18.16
C SER A 246 30.30 15.42 18.94
N GLY A 247 29.97 14.89 20.12
CA GLY A 247 30.90 14.16 20.97
C GLY A 247 31.20 12.71 20.51
N ILE A 248 30.45 12.18 19.56
CA ILE A 248 30.64 10.81 19.07
C ILE A 248 31.90 10.79 18.18
N LYS A 249 32.89 9.99 18.59
CA LYS A 249 34.16 9.89 17.89
C LYS A 249 34.07 8.88 16.76
N VAL A 250 34.64 9.20 15.62
CA VAL A 250 34.82 8.31 14.47
C VAL A 250 36.28 7.97 14.32
N ASP A 251 36.61 6.68 14.22
CA ASP A 251 37.98 6.26 13.92
C ASP A 251 38.32 6.70 12.48
N PRO A 252 39.37 7.52 12.28
CA PRO A 252 39.76 7.97 10.95
C PRO A 252 40.20 6.84 10.02
N ASN A 253 40.57 5.68 10.60
CA ASN A 253 40.95 4.49 9.85
C ASN A 253 39.77 3.51 9.65
N ALA A 254 38.58 3.83 10.11
CA ALA A 254 37.41 2.99 9.93
C ALA A 254 37.10 2.77 8.43
N PRO A 255 36.68 1.56 8.03
CA PRO A 255 36.41 1.26 6.63
C PRO A 255 35.25 2.13 6.13
N LYS A 256 35.39 2.69 4.93
CA LYS A 256 34.31 3.42 4.27
C LYS A 256 33.32 2.43 3.68
N VAL A 257 32.07 2.83 3.66
CA VAL A 257 31.04 2.12 2.88
C VAL A 257 31.34 2.32 1.39
N VAL A 258 31.54 1.23 0.68
CA VAL A 258 31.78 1.22 -0.76
C VAL A 258 30.55 0.59 -1.43
N PRO A 259 29.92 1.29 -2.41
CA PRO A 259 28.80 0.71 -3.14
C PRO A 259 29.20 -0.61 -3.81
N GLU A 260 28.39 -1.62 -3.64
CA GLU A 260 28.58 -2.92 -4.31
C GLU A 260 28.23 -2.80 -5.79
N THR A 261 29.03 -3.38 -6.67
CA THR A 261 28.82 -3.32 -8.12
C THR A 261 28.08 -4.53 -8.63
N VAL A 262 27.28 -4.33 -9.68
CA VAL A 262 26.63 -5.40 -10.45
C VAL A 262 27.32 -5.48 -11.82
N PRO A 263 28.07 -6.57 -12.11
CA PRO A 263 28.74 -6.73 -13.39
C PRO A 263 27.77 -6.81 -14.57
N ASP A 264 28.24 -6.34 -15.73
CA ASP A 264 27.57 -6.61 -17.02
C ASP A 264 27.72 -8.09 -17.40
N ASN A 265 26.70 -8.65 -18.03
CA ASN A 265 26.79 -9.96 -18.67
C ASN A 265 26.87 -9.80 -20.19
N LYS A 266 27.74 -10.58 -20.82
CA LYS A 266 27.87 -10.62 -22.30
C LYS A 266 26.83 -11.52 -22.92
N GLU A 267 26.58 -12.66 -22.29
CA GLU A 267 25.56 -13.64 -22.65
C GLU A 267 24.34 -13.41 -21.80
N ALA A 268 23.16 -13.67 -22.34
CA ALA A 268 21.91 -13.55 -21.60
C ALA A 268 21.86 -14.55 -20.42
N ILE A 269 21.32 -14.10 -19.29
CA ILE A 269 21.09 -14.95 -18.13
C ILE A 269 19.66 -15.46 -18.18
N TYR A 270 19.47 -16.76 -18.13
CA TYR A 270 18.17 -17.42 -18.09
C TYR A 270 18.02 -18.19 -16.77
N VAL A 271 16.94 -17.93 -16.04
CA VAL A 271 16.66 -18.58 -14.74
C VAL A 271 15.22 -19.07 -14.73
N TYR A 272 15.05 -20.36 -14.46
CA TYR A 272 13.73 -20.97 -14.23
C TYR A 272 13.70 -21.57 -12.82
N GLU A 273 12.85 -21.00 -11.94
CA GLU A 273 12.62 -21.48 -10.60
C GLU A 273 11.19 -21.96 -10.41
N LYS A 274 10.99 -22.91 -9.53
CA LYS A 274 9.66 -23.48 -9.28
C LYS A 274 9.46 -23.82 -7.82
N ASP A 275 8.20 -23.73 -7.40
CA ASP A 275 7.78 -24.06 -6.04
C ASP A 275 6.39 -24.68 -6.04
N LYS A 276 6.15 -25.65 -5.16
CA LYS A 276 4.89 -26.41 -5.08
C LYS A 276 3.71 -25.56 -4.63
N GLU A 277 3.95 -24.54 -3.80
CA GLU A 277 2.92 -23.65 -3.27
C GLU A 277 2.64 -22.45 -4.17
N MET A 278 3.37 -22.31 -5.31
CA MET A 278 3.15 -21.21 -6.24
C MET A 278 1.80 -21.36 -6.96
N GLN A 279 0.95 -20.35 -6.83
CA GLN A 279 -0.39 -20.38 -7.41
C GLN A 279 -0.41 -19.90 -8.87
N MET A 280 0.36 -18.86 -9.19
CA MET A 280 0.47 -18.26 -10.53
C MET A 280 1.94 -18.02 -10.86
N ALA A 281 2.32 -18.30 -12.11
CA ALA A 281 3.68 -18.02 -12.56
C ALA A 281 3.92 -16.51 -12.79
N ASN A 282 5.20 -16.11 -12.82
CA ASN A 282 5.65 -14.80 -13.24
C ASN A 282 6.79 -14.94 -14.23
N VAL A 283 6.76 -14.14 -15.28
CA VAL A 283 7.80 -14.06 -16.32
C VAL A 283 8.40 -12.67 -16.29
N PHE A 284 9.72 -12.57 -16.12
CA PHE A 284 10.48 -11.33 -16.09
C PHE A 284 11.42 -11.27 -17.30
N VAL A 285 11.40 -10.15 -17.99
CA VAL A 285 12.37 -9.79 -19.04
C VAL A 285 13.04 -8.50 -18.61
N MET A 286 14.30 -8.57 -18.20
CA MET A 286 15.06 -7.46 -17.64
C MET A 286 16.26 -7.13 -18.52
N MET A 287 16.45 -5.86 -18.83
CA MET A 287 17.53 -5.35 -19.68
C MET A 287 18.32 -4.33 -18.86
N LYS A 288 19.45 -4.77 -18.30
CA LYS A 288 20.29 -3.96 -17.40
C LYS A 288 20.97 -2.81 -18.13
N HIS A 289 21.04 -1.68 -17.45
CA HIS A 289 21.84 -0.54 -17.88
C HIS A 289 22.45 0.19 -16.68
N GLU A 290 23.30 1.19 -16.93
CA GLU A 290 23.97 1.93 -15.87
C GLU A 290 22.99 2.81 -15.11
N ALA A 291 22.99 2.69 -13.78
CA ALA A 291 22.28 3.62 -12.90
C ALA A 291 22.85 5.03 -13.02
N THR A 292 21.97 6.04 -12.89
CA THR A 292 22.42 7.44 -12.85
C THR A 292 23.29 7.67 -11.61
N LYS A 293 24.48 8.19 -11.82
CA LYS A 293 25.40 8.45 -10.72
C LYS A 293 24.84 9.49 -9.74
N PRO A 294 25.07 9.31 -8.43
CA PRO A 294 24.55 10.24 -7.43
C PRO A 294 24.85 11.72 -7.71
N GLU A 295 26.08 12.05 -8.14
CA GLU A 295 26.48 13.42 -8.48
C GLU A 295 25.79 14.00 -9.71
N GLU A 296 25.18 13.17 -10.55
CA GLU A 296 24.49 13.60 -11.77
C GLU A 296 23.00 13.88 -11.52
N LYS A 297 22.43 13.34 -10.43
CA LYS A 297 21.01 13.50 -10.07
C LYS A 297 20.63 14.95 -9.74
N ALA A 298 21.59 15.77 -9.33
CA ALA A 298 21.36 17.19 -9.07
C ALA A 298 21.16 18.05 -10.34
N SER A 299 21.13 17.47 -11.55
CA SER A 299 21.05 18.21 -12.81
C SER A 299 19.62 18.23 -13.39
N MET A 300 19.26 19.30 -14.10
CA MET A 300 18.01 19.37 -14.87
C MET A 300 17.90 18.25 -15.90
N ALA A 301 19.02 17.69 -16.40
CA ALA A 301 19.01 16.53 -17.28
C ALA A 301 18.42 15.29 -16.62
N TYR A 302 18.64 15.13 -15.30
CA TYR A 302 18.05 14.04 -14.55
C TYR A 302 16.54 14.15 -14.46
N LEU A 303 15.98 15.35 -14.19
CA LEU A 303 14.52 15.54 -14.17
C LEU A 303 13.86 15.23 -15.53
N ILE A 304 14.53 15.58 -16.63
CA ILE A 304 14.03 15.28 -17.98
C ILE A 304 14.11 13.79 -18.27
N GLN A 305 15.17 13.12 -17.82
CA GLN A 305 15.31 11.67 -17.93
C GLN A 305 14.22 10.94 -17.13
N ASP A 306 14.01 11.34 -15.87
CA ASP A 306 12.96 10.80 -14.99
C ASP A 306 11.56 10.96 -15.63
N TYR A 307 11.27 12.15 -16.15
CA TYR A 307 10.03 12.38 -16.92
C TYR A 307 9.91 11.43 -18.12
N ALA A 308 10.96 11.30 -18.90
CA ALA A 308 10.93 10.48 -20.13
C ALA A 308 10.72 9.00 -19.80
N VAL A 309 11.40 8.47 -18.79
CA VAL A 309 11.24 7.09 -18.32
C VAL A 309 9.82 6.87 -17.82
N ASN A 310 9.27 7.82 -17.04
CA ASN A 310 7.91 7.72 -16.53
C ASN A 310 6.87 7.61 -17.67
N VAL A 311 6.92 8.49 -18.67
CA VAL A 311 5.98 8.43 -19.79
C VAL A 311 6.19 7.20 -20.69
N ILE A 312 7.44 6.70 -20.85
CA ILE A 312 7.73 5.44 -21.54
C ILE A 312 7.04 4.28 -20.83
N SER A 313 7.23 4.14 -19.54
CA SER A 313 6.61 3.08 -18.73
C SER A 313 5.08 3.14 -18.80
N GLN A 314 4.48 4.32 -18.70
CA GLN A 314 3.03 4.50 -18.83
C GLN A 314 2.51 4.03 -20.20
N MET A 315 3.16 4.42 -21.30
CA MET A 315 2.72 4.04 -22.65
C MET A 315 2.82 2.54 -22.90
N ILE A 316 3.89 1.89 -22.40
CA ILE A 316 4.02 0.43 -22.53
C ILE A 316 2.97 -0.28 -21.66
N ASN A 317 2.75 0.18 -20.43
CA ASN A 317 1.74 -0.39 -19.55
C ASN A 317 0.35 -0.32 -20.16
N GLN A 318 -0.01 0.78 -20.81
CA GLN A 318 -1.26 0.90 -21.56
C GLN A 318 -1.37 -0.15 -22.67
N ARG A 319 -0.31 -0.37 -23.46
CA ARG A 319 -0.30 -1.42 -24.49
C ARG A 319 -0.43 -2.82 -23.92
N LEU A 320 0.29 -3.12 -22.81
CA LEU A 320 0.20 -4.43 -22.15
C LEU A 320 -1.20 -4.67 -21.57
N SER A 321 -1.84 -3.64 -21.02
CA SER A 321 -3.23 -3.69 -20.53
C SER A 321 -4.20 -4.00 -21.67
N GLU A 322 -4.07 -3.33 -22.82
CA GLU A 322 -4.89 -3.61 -24.01
C GLU A 322 -4.69 -5.03 -24.55
N MET A 323 -3.42 -5.49 -24.62
CA MET A 323 -3.11 -6.84 -25.06
C MET A 323 -3.73 -7.89 -24.15
N ALA A 324 -3.70 -7.68 -22.84
CA ALA A 324 -4.27 -8.60 -21.84
C ALA A 324 -5.79 -8.80 -22.00
N GLN A 325 -6.48 -7.90 -22.68
CA GLN A 325 -7.92 -8.04 -22.97
C GLN A 325 -8.23 -9.00 -24.12
N ASP A 326 -7.23 -9.34 -24.94
CA ASP A 326 -7.42 -10.32 -26.01
C ASP A 326 -7.40 -11.73 -25.40
N GLU A 327 -8.41 -12.55 -25.73
CA GLU A 327 -8.48 -13.94 -25.28
C GLU A 327 -7.24 -14.74 -25.72
N ALA A 328 -6.70 -14.42 -26.88
CA ALA A 328 -5.49 -15.05 -27.43
C ALA A 328 -4.20 -14.60 -26.72
N CYS A 329 -4.24 -13.56 -25.91
CA CYS A 329 -3.09 -13.12 -25.12
C CYS A 329 -2.67 -14.20 -24.11
N PRO A 330 -1.37 -14.56 -24.04
CA PRO A 330 -0.92 -15.63 -23.16
C PRO A 330 -0.82 -15.22 -21.68
N PHE A 331 -1.05 -13.96 -21.33
CA PHE A 331 -0.98 -13.46 -19.95
C PHE A 331 -2.28 -12.74 -19.55
N PHE A 332 -2.54 -12.69 -18.26
CA PHE A 332 -3.65 -11.92 -17.67
C PHE A 332 -3.28 -10.47 -17.46
N GLN A 333 -2.01 -10.20 -17.18
CA GLN A 333 -1.53 -8.89 -16.81
C GLN A 333 -0.06 -8.77 -17.20
N GLY A 334 0.31 -7.58 -17.69
CA GLY A 334 1.67 -7.22 -18.01
C GLY A 334 2.02 -5.86 -17.42
N PHE A 335 3.27 -5.70 -17.01
CA PHE A 335 3.84 -4.46 -16.49
C PHE A 335 5.16 -4.17 -17.15
N ALA A 336 5.49 -2.89 -17.25
CA ALA A 336 6.81 -2.41 -17.64
C ALA A 336 7.23 -1.26 -16.73
N ASP A 337 8.49 -1.25 -16.35
CA ASP A 337 9.08 -0.18 -15.56
C ASP A 337 10.57 -0.03 -15.90
N ASP A 338 11.13 1.12 -15.56
CA ASP A 338 12.58 1.36 -15.60
C ASP A 338 13.03 1.86 -14.24
N GLY A 339 13.91 1.12 -13.61
CA GLY A 339 14.34 1.42 -12.25
C GLY A 339 15.47 0.51 -11.80
N LYS A 340 15.59 0.33 -10.50
CA LYS A 340 16.62 -0.52 -9.91
C LYS A 340 16.56 -1.94 -10.44
N TYR A 341 17.71 -2.49 -10.85
CA TYR A 341 17.80 -3.91 -11.15
C TYR A 341 17.61 -4.72 -9.87
N LEU A 342 16.40 -5.25 -9.71
CA LEU A 342 15.92 -6.01 -8.54
C LEU A 342 16.23 -5.31 -7.21
N LEU A 343 17.37 -5.60 -6.59
CA LEU A 343 17.76 -5.14 -5.26
C LEU A 343 18.87 -4.08 -5.26
N SER A 344 19.52 -3.83 -6.42
CA SER A 344 20.74 -3.02 -6.47
C SER A 344 20.48 -1.52 -6.56
N ASN A 345 21.30 -0.70 -5.88
CA ASN A 345 21.36 0.75 -6.04
C ASN A 345 22.41 1.21 -7.08
N THR A 346 23.16 0.27 -7.69
CA THR A 346 24.30 0.57 -8.59
C THR A 346 24.08 0.11 -10.00
N LYS A 347 22.94 -0.52 -10.27
CA LYS A 347 22.53 -0.98 -11.59
C LYS A 347 21.03 -0.80 -11.75
N ASP A 348 20.63 -0.23 -12.87
CA ASP A 348 19.23 -0.11 -13.25
C ASP A 348 18.87 -1.14 -14.33
N CYS A 349 17.59 -1.35 -14.56
CA CYS A 349 17.09 -2.14 -15.68
C CYS A 349 15.75 -1.61 -16.19
N PHE A 350 15.56 -1.73 -17.48
CA PHE A 350 14.23 -1.71 -18.06
C PHE A 350 13.66 -3.14 -17.97
N GLU A 351 12.49 -3.28 -17.35
CA GLU A 351 11.88 -4.59 -17.16
C GLU A 351 10.45 -4.67 -17.70
N LEU A 352 10.09 -5.87 -18.18
CA LEU A 352 8.71 -6.26 -18.45
C LEU A 352 8.40 -7.50 -17.62
N ILE A 353 7.24 -7.47 -16.97
CA ILE A 353 6.74 -8.58 -16.14
C ILE A 353 5.40 -9.05 -16.74
N GLY A 354 5.20 -10.34 -16.85
CA GLY A 354 3.92 -10.92 -17.25
C GLY A 354 3.44 -11.99 -16.29
N ILE A 355 2.14 -12.00 -16.01
CA ILE A 355 1.46 -13.06 -15.26
C ILE A 355 0.78 -13.99 -16.27
N PRO A 356 1.40 -15.13 -16.63
CA PRO A 356 0.91 -15.99 -17.70
C PRO A 356 -0.39 -16.72 -17.32
N LYS A 357 -1.20 -17.01 -18.33
CA LYS A 357 -2.26 -18.03 -18.26
C LYS A 357 -1.62 -19.41 -18.04
N GLU A 358 -2.39 -20.38 -17.55
CA GLU A 358 -1.85 -21.70 -17.22
C GLU A 358 -1.10 -22.35 -18.39
N GLY A 359 0.17 -22.70 -18.17
CA GLY A 359 1.04 -23.32 -19.16
C GLY A 359 1.50 -22.40 -20.29
N LYS A 360 1.33 -21.08 -20.16
CA LYS A 360 1.66 -20.08 -21.18
C LYS A 360 2.93 -19.26 -20.87
N GLU A 361 3.78 -19.76 -20.00
CA GLU A 361 5.00 -19.06 -19.56
C GLU A 361 5.90 -18.69 -20.76
N MET A 362 6.09 -19.61 -21.71
CA MET A 362 6.98 -19.40 -22.85
C MET A 362 6.39 -18.46 -23.91
N GLU A 363 5.10 -18.60 -24.16
CA GLU A 363 4.37 -17.66 -25.05
C GLU A 363 4.34 -16.25 -24.44
N THR A 364 4.19 -16.14 -23.12
CA THR A 364 4.27 -14.85 -22.42
C THR A 364 5.65 -14.22 -22.59
N LEU A 365 6.73 -14.98 -22.40
CA LEU A 365 8.08 -14.52 -22.65
C LEU A 365 8.25 -13.98 -24.08
N GLN A 366 7.76 -14.72 -25.09
CA GLN A 366 7.83 -14.28 -26.49
C GLN A 366 7.06 -12.98 -26.72
N VAL A 367 5.85 -12.85 -26.18
CA VAL A 367 5.01 -11.66 -26.37
C VAL A 367 5.62 -10.44 -25.69
N LEU A 368 6.11 -10.57 -24.44
CA LEU A 368 6.77 -9.48 -23.72
C LEU A 368 8.02 -8.99 -24.49
N TYR A 369 8.87 -9.91 -24.95
CA TYR A 369 10.05 -9.55 -25.72
C TYR A 369 9.70 -8.93 -27.07
N ARG A 370 8.67 -9.45 -27.75
CA ARG A 370 8.13 -8.90 -29.01
C ARG A 370 7.66 -7.46 -28.81
N GLU A 371 6.97 -7.17 -27.71
CA GLU A 371 6.48 -5.81 -27.45
C GLU A 371 7.63 -4.85 -27.13
N ALA A 372 8.62 -5.27 -26.34
CA ALA A 372 9.85 -4.52 -26.15
C ALA A 372 10.54 -4.21 -27.49
N LYS A 373 10.65 -5.21 -28.38
CA LYS A 373 11.18 -5.03 -29.74
C LYS A 373 10.35 -4.05 -30.55
N ARG A 374 9.00 -4.14 -30.51
CA ARG A 374 8.09 -3.22 -31.22
C ARG A 374 8.31 -1.79 -30.78
N VAL A 375 8.36 -1.55 -29.48
CA VAL A 375 8.64 -0.24 -28.92
C VAL A 375 10.00 0.29 -29.39
N ARG A 376 11.03 -0.54 -29.34
CA ARG A 376 12.37 -0.16 -29.77
C ARG A 376 12.46 0.18 -31.27
N GLU A 377 11.78 -0.57 -32.15
CA GLU A 377 11.85 -0.41 -33.61
C GLU A 377 10.96 0.69 -34.16
N PHE A 378 9.75 0.83 -33.63
CA PHE A 378 8.73 1.75 -34.14
C PHE A 378 8.44 2.94 -33.23
N GLY A 379 8.81 2.84 -31.96
CA GLY A 379 8.52 3.87 -30.97
C GLY A 379 7.04 3.96 -30.57
N PHE A 380 6.70 5.10 -30.01
CA PHE A 380 5.33 5.48 -29.61
C PHE A 380 4.73 6.44 -30.60
N THR A 381 3.40 6.43 -30.71
CA THR A 381 2.63 7.38 -31.49
C THR A 381 2.49 8.71 -30.75
N ALA A 382 2.13 9.76 -31.46
CA ALA A 382 1.89 11.08 -30.86
C ALA A 382 0.72 11.04 -29.87
N THR A 383 -0.33 10.27 -30.18
CA THR A 383 -1.53 10.19 -29.33
C THR A 383 -1.28 9.45 -28.01
N GLU A 384 -0.48 8.36 -28.01
CA GLU A 384 -0.03 7.72 -26.77
C GLU A 384 0.77 8.68 -25.91
N TYR A 385 1.72 9.40 -26.51
CA TYR A 385 2.58 10.32 -25.79
C TYR A 385 1.81 11.52 -25.21
N GLU A 386 0.84 12.09 -25.95
CA GLU A 386 0.01 13.20 -25.43
C GLU A 386 -0.81 12.75 -24.20
N ARG A 387 -1.32 11.51 -24.17
CA ARG A 387 -2.01 10.96 -22.99
C ARG A 387 -1.08 10.79 -21.79
N ALA A 388 0.06 10.13 -21.99
CA ALA A 388 1.04 9.92 -20.92
C ALA A 388 1.58 11.25 -20.36
N LYS A 389 1.82 12.22 -21.24
CA LYS A 389 2.21 13.59 -20.84
C LYS A 389 1.13 14.28 -20.02
N ALA A 390 -0.13 14.18 -20.46
CA ALA A 390 -1.27 14.76 -19.73
C ALA A 390 -1.42 14.12 -18.34
N GLU A 391 -1.25 12.82 -18.21
CA GLU A 391 -1.29 12.09 -16.95
C GLU A 391 -0.16 12.55 -16.00
N TYR A 392 1.08 12.61 -16.50
CA TYR A 392 2.23 13.10 -15.72
C TYR A 392 2.00 14.52 -15.20
N LEU A 393 1.57 15.44 -16.09
CA LEU A 393 1.32 16.85 -15.72
C LEU A 393 0.14 16.99 -14.75
N SER A 394 -0.89 16.19 -14.90
CA SER A 394 -2.04 16.16 -13.98
C SER A 394 -1.62 15.67 -12.59
N GLY A 395 -0.81 14.60 -12.52
CA GLY A 395 -0.25 14.12 -11.26
C GLY A 395 0.65 15.16 -10.57
N LEU A 396 1.45 15.87 -11.33
CA LEU A 396 2.31 16.95 -10.82
C LEU A 396 1.48 18.17 -10.34
N GLU A 397 0.42 18.55 -11.07
CA GLU A 397 -0.53 19.60 -10.70
C GLU A 397 -1.21 19.27 -9.36
N LYS A 398 -1.65 18.01 -9.19
CA LYS A 398 -2.23 17.52 -7.94
C LYS A 398 -1.26 17.69 -6.75
N ARG A 399 -0.01 17.27 -6.92
CA ARG A 399 1.03 17.43 -5.89
C ARG A 399 1.28 18.91 -5.57
N TYR A 400 1.35 19.76 -6.60
CA TYR A 400 1.56 21.20 -6.46
C TYR A 400 0.39 21.87 -5.74
N THR A 401 -0.84 21.52 -6.08
CA THR A 401 -2.04 22.07 -5.44
C THR A 401 -2.05 21.79 -3.94
N ASN A 402 -1.60 20.63 -3.52
CA ASN A 402 -1.56 20.21 -2.11
C ASN A 402 -0.21 20.51 -1.40
N ARG A 403 0.67 21.35 -1.99
CA ARG A 403 2.05 21.56 -1.49
C ARG A 403 2.13 22.08 -0.06
N ASP A 404 1.15 22.90 0.36
CA ASP A 404 1.11 23.51 1.69
C ASP A 404 0.48 22.55 2.75
N LYS A 405 -0.03 21.39 2.30
CA LYS A 405 -0.66 20.35 3.15
C LYS A 405 0.06 19.00 3.03
N ARG A 406 1.35 19.06 2.70
CA ARG A 406 2.19 17.86 2.68
C ARG A 406 2.51 17.41 4.09
N LYS A 407 2.39 16.10 4.31
CA LYS A 407 2.64 15.50 5.62
C LYS A 407 4.13 15.40 5.94
N ASN A 408 4.44 15.30 7.24
CA ASN A 408 5.81 15.17 7.73
C ASN A 408 6.56 13.97 7.13
N ASP A 409 5.87 12.84 6.93
CA ASP A 409 6.46 11.62 6.35
C ASP A 409 6.85 11.78 4.88
N GLU A 410 6.14 12.57 4.09
CA GLU A 410 6.52 12.87 2.70
C GLU A 410 7.86 13.61 2.63
N PHE A 411 8.07 14.58 3.51
CA PHE A 411 9.34 15.30 3.61
C PHE A 411 10.44 14.41 4.21
N GLY A 412 10.13 13.68 5.29
CA GLY A 412 11.07 12.78 5.93
C GLY A 412 11.61 11.72 4.97
N ASN A 413 10.74 11.12 4.16
CA ASN A 413 11.12 10.16 3.13
C ASN A 413 11.97 10.82 2.02
N ALA A 414 11.59 12.01 1.54
CA ALA A 414 12.37 12.72 0.53
C ALA A 414 13.80 13.06 1.03
N TYR A 415 13.96 13.48 2.28
CA TYR A 415 15.28 13.79 2.86
C TYR A 415 16.10 12.52 3.12
N ARG A 416 15.46 11.41 3.51
CA ARG A 416 16.08 10.08 3.58
C ARG A 416 16.65 9.68 2.21
N ASP A 417 15.86 9.80 1.15
CA ASP A 417 16.27 9.40 -0.20
C ASP A 417 17.34 10.35 -0.76
N HIS A 418 17.25 11.64 -0.45
CA HIS A 418 18.32 12.59 -0.76
C HIS A 418 19.63 12.21 -0.05
N TYR A 419 19.58 11.85 1.22
CA TYR A 419 20.77 11.40 1.94
C TYR A 419 21.33 10.10 1.37
N LEU A 420 20.49 9.09 1.17
CA LEU A 420 20.93 7.73 0.81
C LEU A 420 21.38 7.62 -0.66
N THR A 421 20.63 8.24 -1.59
CA THR A 421 20.81 8.05 -3.04
C THR A 421 20.93 9.35 -3.84
N ASN A 422 21.06 10.50 -3.17
CA ASN A 422 21.12 11.83 -3.77
C ASN A 422 19.91 12.20 -4.64
N GLU A 423 18.71 11.66 -4.33
CA GLU A 423 17.48 12.10 -5.02
C GLU A 423 17.29 13.61 -4.84
N PRO A 424 16.93 14.35 -5.89
CA PRO A 424 16.76 15.80 -5.79
C PRO A 424 15.53 16.16 -4.92
N ILE A 425 15.68 17.24 -4.16
CA ILE A 425 14.63 17.77 -3.29
C ILE A 425 14.32 19.24 -3.66
N PRO A 426 13.81 19.51 -4.87
CA PRO A 426 13.47 20.88 -5.28
C PRO A 426 12.25 21.41 -4.53
N PRO A 427 12.11 22.74 -4.41
CA PRO A 427 10.82 23.34 -4.10
C PRO A 427 9.79 22.88 -5.12
N LEU A 428 8.61 22.46 -4.66
CA LEU A 428 7.59 21.85 -5.54
C LEU A 428 7.02 22.85 -6.56
N ASP A 429 6.94 24.12 -6.20
CA ASP A 429 6.56 25.21 -7.12
C ASP A 429 7.56 25.39 -8.27
N ILE A 430 8.86 25.28 -8.00
CA ILE A 430 9.89 25.33 -9.05
C ILE A 430 9.80 24.09 -9.94
N LEU A 431 9.67 22.91 -9.35
CA LEU A 431 9.50 21.66 -10.10
C LEU A 431 8.28 21.75 -11.03
N TYR A 432 7.12 22.16 -10.48
CA TYR A 432 5.88 22.29 -11.23
C TYR A 432 6.02 23.27 -12.39
N GLN A 433 6.48 24.49 -12.12
CA GLN A 433 6.65 25.53 -13.15
C GLN A 433 7.65 25.08 -14.24
N THR A 434 8.73 24.45 -13.84
CA THR A 434 9.74 23.94 -14.76
C THR A 434 9.17 22.87 -15.69
N MET A 435 8.48 21.89 -15.14
CA MET A 435 7.93 20.79 -15.95
C MET A 435 6.74 21.24 -16.82
N GLN A 436 5.93 22.20 -16.35
CA GLN A 436 4.91 22.84 -17.16
C GLN A 436 5.48 23.57 -18.40
N GLN A 437 6.70 24.06 -18.32
CA GLN A 437 7.38 24.68 -19.46
C GLN A 437 8.12 23.67 -20.33
N ILE A 438 8.74 22.65 -19.76
CA ILE A 438 9.61 21.73 -20.48
C ILE A 438 8.81 20.61 -21.15
N ALA A 439 7.92 19.91 -20.44
CA ALA A 439 7.23 18.74 -20.96
C ALA A 439 6.41 19.00 -22.25
N PRO A 440 5.68 20.10 -22.42
CA PRO A 440 5.00 20.40 -23.68
C PRO A 440 5.93 20.59 -24.87
N ASN A 441 7.20 20.94 -24.65
CA ASN A 441 8.19 21.18 -25.70
C ASN A 441 9.03 19.94 -26.02
N ILE A 442 8.87 18.82 -25.32
CA ILE A 442 9.52 17.56 -25.64
C ILE A 442 8.65 16.82 -26.68
N PRO A 443 9.13 16.62 -27.91
CA PRO A 443 8.39 15.87 -28.91
C PRO A 443 8.53 14.37 -28.69
N VAL A 444 7.54 13.58 -29.14
CA VAL A 444 7.57 12.11 -29.06
C VAL A 444 8.82 11.51 -29.70
N GLN A 445 9.37 12.14 -30.73
CA GLN A 445 10.60 11.72 -31.39
C GLN A 445 11.80 11.72 -30.44
N ALA A 446 11.87 12.68 -29.51
CA ALA A 446 12.93 12.71 -28.50
C ALA A 446 12.80 11.55 -27.50
N ILE A 447 11.58 11.23 -27.11
CA ILE A 447 11.29 10.05 -26.28
C ILE A 447 11.68 8.76 -27.01
N ASN A 448 11.27 8.64 -28.27
CA ASN A 448 11.56 7.46 -29.09
C ASN A 448 13.08 7.25 -29.33
N GLN A 449 13.88 8.31 -29.33
CA GLN A 449 15.35 8.22 -29.45
C GLN A 449 16.04 7.61 -28.21
N MET A 450 15.37 7.59 -27.06
CA MET A 450 15.92 6.96 -25.83
C MET A 450 15.73 5.45 -25.81
N LEU A 451 14.72 4.94 -26.50
CA LEU A 451 14.33 3.52 -26.41
C LEU A 451 15.45 2.52 -26.73
N PRO A 452 16.34 2.74 -27.73
CA PRO A 452 17.45 1.82 -28.00
C PRO A 452 18.49 1.71 -26.87
N GLU A 453 18.53 2.66 -25.94
CA GLU A 453 19.44 2.63 -24.78
C GLU A 453 18.81 1.89 -23.58
N LEU A 454 17.50 1.93 -23.46
CA LEU A 454 16.75 1.19 -22.43
C LEU A 454 16.50 -0.26 -22.86
N ILE A 455 16.09 -0.46 -24.11
CA ILE A 455 15.67 -1.77 -24.63
C ILE A 455 16.78 -2.37 -25.49
N SER A 456 17.46 -3.39 -24.97
CA SER A 456 18.52 -4.09 -25.69
C SER A 456 17.96 -4.98 -26.81
N SER A 457 18.64 -5.00 -27.94
CA SER A 457 18.38 -5.96 -29.05
C SER A 457 19.31 -7.17 -29.04
N THR A 458 20.21 -7.27 -28.05
CA THR A 458 21.26 -8.30 -27.96
C THR A 458 21.14 -9.09 -26.66
N ASP A 459 21.99 -10.08 -26.49
CA ASP A 459 22.08 -10.86 -25.25
C ASP A 459 22.82 -10.11 -24.11
N SER A 460 23.55 -9.05 -24.46
CA SER A 460 24.27 -8.25 -23.49
C SER A 460 23.30 -7.59 -22.50
N ASN A 461 23.53 -7.81 -21.22
CA ASN A 461 22.73 -7.28 -20.12
C ASN A 461 21.25 -7.73 -20.11
N LEU A 462 20.90 -8.75 -20.90
CA LEU A 462 19.60 -9.39 -20.87
C LEU A 462 19.55 -10.43 -19.73
N VAL A 463 18.50 -10.38 -18.92
CA VAL A 463 18.18 -11.36 -17.88
C VAL A 463 16.71 -11.75 -18.03
N VAL A 464 16.45 -13.04 -18.13
CA VAL A 464 15.09 -13.61 -18.18
C VAL A 464 14.91 -14.53 -17.00
N MET A 465 13.88 -14.29 -16.20
CA MET A 465 13.56 -15.12 -15.04
C MET A 465 12.11 -15.56 -15.09
N ILE A 466 11.87 -16.84 -14.86
CA ILE A 466 10.52 -17.41 -14.74
C ILE A 466 10.41 -18.07 -13.36
N LEU A 467 9.38 -17.65 -12.63
CA LEU A 467 9.00 -18.24 -11.34
C LEU A 467 7.67 -18.97 -11.57
N ALA A 468 7.62 -20.29 -11.36
CA ALA A 468 6.47 -21.07 -11.75
C ALA A 468 6.04 -22.08 -10.70
N GLN A 469 4.83 -22.64 -10.88
CA GLN A 469 4.32 -23.73 -10.04
C GLN A 469 5.03 -25.04 -10.35
N GLU A 470 5.50 -25.75 -9.28
CA GLU A 470 6.00 -27.11 -9.42
C GLU A 470 4.83 -28.10 -9.38
N LYS A 471 4.64 -28.83 -10.49
CA LYS A 471 3.64 -29.89 -10.64
C LYS A 471 4.32 -31.23 -10.93
N GLU A 472 3.85 -32.28 -10.27
CA GLU A 472 4.36 -33.64 -10.53
C GLU A 472 4.10 -34.05 -11.99
N GLY A 473 5.10 -34.62 -12.64
CA GLY A 473 5.03 -35.07 -14.03
C GLY A 473 5.05 -33.96 -15.10
N LYS A 474 5.11 -32.67 -14.72
CA LYS A 474 5.26 -31.55 -15.68
C LYS A 474 6.71 -31.50 -16.17
N VAL A 475 6.90 -31.42 -17.48
CA VAL A 475 8.20 -31.09 -18.10
C VAL A 475 8.32 -29.58 -18.14
N TYR A 476 9.43 -29.06 -17.64
CA TYR A 476 9.65 -27.62 -17.56
C TYR A 476 10.61 -27.17 -18.67
N PRO A 477 10.47 -25.94 -19.18
CA PRO A 477 11.40 -25.33 -20.11
C PRO A 477 12.82 -25.29 -19.53
N THR A 478 13.79 -25.52 -20.39
CA THR A 478 15.22 -25.34 -20.09
C THR A 478 15.66 -23.92 -20.40
N GLU A 479 16.84 -23.53 -19.93
CA GLU A 479 17.48 -22.26 -20.34
C GLU A 479 17.61 -22.14 -21.85
N GLN A 480 17.85 -23.26 -22.55
CA GLN A 480 17.94 -23.30 -24.01
C GLN A 480 16.58 -23.05 -24.69
N ASP A 481 15.48 -23.56 -24.10
CA ASP A 481 14.13 -23.30 -24.60
C ASP A 481 13.78 -21.82 -24.43
N MET A 482 14.16 -21.21 -23.30
CA MET A 482 13.96 -19.77 -23.06
C MET A 482 14.78 -18.93 -24.05
N ALA A 483 16.04 -19.28 -24.27
CA ALA A 483 16.90 -18.64 -25.27
C ALA A 483 16.32 -18.76 -26.68
N ALA A 484 15.79 -19.93 -27.05
CA ALA A 484 15.14 -20.15 -28.35
C ALA A 484 13.86 -19.29 -28.50
N ALA A 485 13.07 -19.12 -27.42
CA ALA A 485 11.88 -18.26 -27.42
C ALA A 485 12.24 -16.79 -27.64
N VAL A 486 13.27 -16.29 -26.96
CA VAL A 486 13.79 -14.92 -27.16
C VAL A 486 14.32 -14.74 -28.58
N ALA A 487 15.09 -15.71 -29.11
CA ALA A 487 15.62 -15.67 -30.46
C ALA A 487 14.50 -15.67 -31.51
N ALA A 488 13.44 -16.46 -31.32
CA ALA A 488 12.26 -16.48 -32.17
C ALA A 488 11.55 -15.12 -32.20
N ALA A 489 11.29 -14.54 -31.04
CA ALA A 489 10.65 -13.21 -30.92
C ALA A 489 11.54 -12.12 -31.56
N ARG A 490 12.87 -12.23 -31.43
CA ARG A 490 13.83 -11.31 -32.05
C ARG A 490 13.82 -11.40 -33.57
N ALA A 491 13.68 -12.60 -34.15
CA ALA A 491 13.65 -12.84 -35.58
C ALA A 491 12.30 -12.53 -36.24
N GLU A 492 11.25 -12.43 -35.48
CA GLU A 492 9.87 -12.21 -35.94
C GLU A 492 9.74 -10.86 -36.66
N LYS A 493 9.03 -10.85 -37.81
CA LYS A 493 8.60 -9.61 -38.44
C LYS A 493 7.38 -9.07 -37.72
N ILE A 494 7.48 -7.85 -37.23
CA ILE A 494 6.43 -7.20 -36.49
C ILE A 494 5.99 -5.90 -37.14
N GLU A 495 4.76 -5.49 -36.87
CA GLU A 495 4.19 -4.25 -37.35
C GLU A 495 4.17 -3.20 -36.23
N ALA A 496 4.11 -1.92 -36.60
CA ALA A 496 3.95 -0.82 -35.68
C ALA A 496 2.61 -0.95 -34.93
N TYR A 497 2.59 -0.48 -33.69
CA TYR A 497 1.36 -0.38 -32.91
C TYR A 497 0.42 0.64 -33.54
N VAL A 498 -0.88 0.35 -33.57
CA VAL A 498 -1.95 1.25 -34.01
C VAL A 498 -2.76 1.67 -32.82
N ASP A 499 -2.71 2.95 -32.49
CA ASP A 499 -3.44 3.52 -31.36
C ASP A 499 -4.89 3.84 -31.75
N ASN A 500 -5.82 3.00 -31.33
CA ASN A 500 -7.24 3.22 -31.55
C ASN A 500 -7.78 4.12 -30.43
N VAL A 501 -8.08 5.36 -30.75
CA VAL A 501 -8.64 6.34 -29.84
C VAL A 501 -10.09 6.64 -30.22
N LYS A 502 -10.99 6.63 -29.25
CA LYS A 502 -12.38 7.02 -29.43
C LYS A 502 -12.54 8.51 -29.08
N ASP A 503 -12.89 9.30 -30.07
CA ASP A 503 -13.08 10.75 -29.96
C ASP A 503 -14.58 11.08 -29.74
N GLU A 504 -15.08 10.76 -28.55
CA GLU A 504 -16.44 11.05 -28.10
C GLU A 504 -16.39 11.64 -26.67
N PRO A 505 -17.36 12.52 -26.31
CA PRO A 505 -17.48 12.90 -24.90
C PRO A 505 -17.94 11.71 -24.06
N LEU A 506 -17.52 11.67 -22.79
CA LEU A 506 -17.93 10.61 -21.86
C LEU A 506 -19.44 10.51 -21.72
N VAL A 507 -20.09 11.69 -21.70
CA VAL A 507 -21.56 11.85 -21.67
C VAL A 507 -21.96 12.94 -22.65
N ASP A 508 -22.96 12.68 -23.48
CA ASP A 508 -23.62 13.75 -24.27
C ASP A 508 -24.55 14.55 -23.33
N VAL A 509 -24.02 15.64 -22.79
CA VAL A 509 -24.72 16.50 -21.82
C VAL A 509 -26.03 17.06 -22.39
N ALA A 510 -26.13 17.26 -23.73
CA ALA A 510 -27.34 17.78 -24.36
C ALA A 510 -28.54 16.81 -24.26
N THR A 511 -28.28 15.53 -24.06
CA THR A 511 -29.32 14.49 -23.89
C THR A 511 -29.85 14.39 -22.46
N ILE A 512 -29.17 14.96 -21.47
CA ILE A 512 -29.55 14.92 -20.06
C ILE A 512 -30.54 16.05 -19.75
N LYS A 513 -31.73 15.68 -19.34
CA LYS A 513 -32.69 16.64 -18.80
C LYS A 513 -32.38 16.91 -17.32
N ALA A 514 -31.73 18.02 -17.02
CA ALA A 514 -31.39 18.38 -15.65
C ALA A 514 -32.60 18.40 -14.70
N GLY A 515 -32.40 17.87 -13.49
CA GLY A 515 -33.36 18.01 -12.40
C GLY A 515 -33.18 19.33 -11.65
N LYS A 516 -33.72 19.41 -10.43
CA LYS A 516 -33.68 20.61 -9.60
C LYS A 516 -33.37 20.31 -8.15
N ILE A 517 -32.70 21.23 -7.50
CA ILE A 517 -32.63 21.32 -6.03
C ILE A 517 -33.96 21.95 -5.59
N VAL A 518 -34.78 21.22 -4.81
CA VAL A 518 -36.13 21.64 -4.41
C VAL A 518 -36.23 22.16 -2.97
N ASN A 519 -35.28 21.76 -2.13
CA ASN A 519 -35.18 22.25 -0.76
C ASN A 519 -33.72 22.20 -0.26
N GLU A 520 -33.39 23.04 0.70
CA GLU A 520 -32.09 23.10 1.35
C GLU A 520 -32.26 23.30 2.85
N THR A 521 -31.48 22.52 3.63
CA THR A 521 -31.37 22.67 5.07
C THR A 521 -29.90 22.66 5.49
N GLU A 522 -29.61 23.21 6.66
CA GLU A 522 -28.24 23.24 7.19
C GLU A 522 -28.18 22.46 8.51
N ASN A 523 -27.20 21.57 8.63
CA ASN A 523 -26.82 20.95 9.88
C ASN A 523 -25.63 21.73 10.48
N LYS A 524 -25.88 22.54 11.49
CA LYS A 524 -24.84 23.35 12.13
C LYS A 524 -23.91 22.55 13.01
N GLN A 525 -24.35 21.41 13.53
CA GLN A 525 -23.54 20.54 14.40
C GLN A 525 -22.36 19.95 13.67
N PHE A 526 -22.58 19.43 12.47
CA PHE A 526 -21.53 18.86 11.62
C PHE A 526 -21.07 19.78 10.50
N GLY A 527 -21.66 20.98 10.37
CA GLY A 527 -21.29 21.98 9.38
C GLY A 527 -21.46 21.50 7.95
N TYR A 528 -22.62 20.95 7.58
CA TYR A 528 -22.95 20.55 6.23
C TYR A 528 -24.30 21.09 5.77
N LYS A 529 -24.49 21.18 4.47
CA LYS A 529 -25.78 21.48 3.84
C LYS A 529 -26.41 20.23 3.28
N GLU A 530 -27.72 20.11 3.42
CA GLU A 530 -28.51 19.01 2.88
C GLU A 530 -29.47 19.52 1.82
N LEU A 531 -29.38 18.98 0.62
CA LEU A 531 -30.14 19.35 -0.56
C LEU A 531 -31.12 18.23 -0.90
N ALA A 532 -32.40 18.51 -0.91
CA ALA A 532 -33.41 17.59 -1.47
C ALA A 532 -33.52 17.83 -2.97
N LEU A 533 -33.51 16.77 -3.76
CA LEU A 533 -33.57 16.84 -5.21
C LEU A 533 -34.95 16.47 -5.76
N SER A 534 -35.27 16.96 -6.96
CA SER A 534 -36.56 16.71 -7.62
C SER A 534 -36.85 15.26 -7.94
N ASN A 535 -35.84 14.40 -8.04
CA ASN A 535 -35.96 12.95 -8.21
C ASN A 535 -36.07 12.17 -6.88
N GLY A 536 -36.11 12.88 -5.74
CA GLY A 536 -36.20 12.29 -4.41
C GLY A 536 -34.86 11.96 -3.75
N ALA A 537 -33.74 12.05 -4.45
CA ALA A 537 -32.41 11.84 -3.85
C ALA A 537 -32.05 12.99 -2.89
N THR A 538 -31.20 12.69 -1.93
CA THR A 538 -30.62 13.66 -1.00
C THR A 538 -29.13 13.83 -1.30
N VAL A 539 -28.65 15.08 -1.35
CA VAL A 539 -27.21 15.37 -1.43
C VAL A 539 -26.77 16.15 -0.20
N ILE A 540 -25.71 15.70 0.43
CA ILE A 540 -25.08 16.37 1.57
C ILE A 540 -23.75 16.95 1.12
N LEU A 541 -23.57 18.26 1.34
CA LEU A 541 -22.37 19.00 0.99
C LEU A 541 -21.61 19.39 2.25
N LYS A 542 -20.48 18.75 2.47
CA LYS A 542 -19.53 19.06 3.55
C LYS A 542 -18.28 19.69 2.95
N LYS A 543 -18.26 21.02 2.81
CA LYS A 543 -17.06 21.72 2.36
C LYS A 543 -15.98 21.64 3.44
N THR A 544 -14.76 21.27 3.03
CA THR A 544 -13.59 21.19 3.89
C THR A 544 -12.39 21.83 3.21
N ASP A 545 -11.37 22.14 4.00
CA ASP A 545 -10.07 22.65 3.56
C ASP A 545 -8.92 21.70 3.96
N PHE A 546 -9.22 20.43 4.22
CA PHE A 546 -8.23 19.44 4.69
C PHE A 546 -7.17 19.14 3.63
N LYS A 547 -7.61 19.06 2.37
CA LYS A 547 -6.76 18.94 1.17
C LYS A 547 -7.29 19.83 0.06
N ASP A 548 -6.41 20.51 -0.64
CA ASP A 548 -6.78 21.40 -1.72
C ASP A 548 -7.07 20.65 -3.03
N ASP A 549 -6.62 19.42 -3.14
CA ASP A 549 -6.68 18.57 -4.33
C ASP A 549 -7.73 17.43 -4.24
N GLU A 550 -8.62 17.45 -3.23
CA GLU A 550 -9.49 16.30 -2.96
C GLU A 550 -10.96 16.67 -2.81
N VAL A 551 -11.80 15.95 -3.54
CA VAL A 551 -13.25 15.86 -3.34
C VAL A 551 -13.61 14.39 -3.32
N GLN A 552 -14.29 13.94 -2.28
CA GLN A 552 -14.76 12.56 -2.12
C GLN A 552 -16.29 12.54 -2.08
N MET A 553 -16.89 11.50 -2.63
CA MET A 553 -18.33 11.27 -2.62
C MET A 553 -18.62 9.81 -2.26
N GLN A 554 -19.61 9.61 -1.41
CA GLN A 554 -20.24 8.30 -1.20
C GLN A 554 -21.76 8.45 -1.33
N ALA A 555 -22.36 7.70 -2.24
CA ALA A 555 -23.80 7.50 -2.27
C ALA A 555 -24.13 6.16 -1.63
N PHE A 556 -25.18 6.11 -0.81
CA PHE A 556 -25.60 4.89 -0.15
C PHE A 556 -27.12 4.77 -0.10
N ALA A 557 -27.61 3.54 -0.12
CA ALA A 557 -29.00 3.17 0.10
C ALA A 557 -29.09 1.79 0.76
N LYS A 558 -30.21 1.50 1.45
CA LYS A 558 -30.47 0.20 2.07
C LYS A 558 -30.81 -0.88 1.05
N GLY A 559 -30.63 -2.13 1.43
CA GLY A 559 -30.96 -3.32 0.65
C GLY A 559 -29.75 -4.25 0.47
N GLY A 560 -28.82 -3.88 -0.41
CA GLY A 560 -27.60 -4.64 -0.66
C GLY A 560 -27.84 -6.09 -1.05
N LYS A 561 -26.86 -6.95 -0.74
CA LYS A 561 -26.89 -8.39 -1.01
C LYS A 561 -28.06 -9.10 -0.27
N SER A 562 -28.62 -8.49 0.79
CA SER A 562 -29.68 -9.10 1.61
C SER A 562 -30.99 -9.37 0.85
N LEU A 563 -31.24 -8.65 -0.22
CA LEU A 563 -32.47 -8.75 -0.97
C LEU A 563 -32.52 -9.97 -1.92
N TYR A 564 -31.38 -10.63 -2.11
CA TYR A 564 -31.22 -11.74 -3.06
C TYR A 564 -31.20 -13.09 -2.35
N GLY A 565 -31.65 -14.13 -3.03
CA GLY A 565 -31.67 -15.50 -2.55
C GLY A 565 -30.48 -16.32 -3.03
N GLU A 566 -30.54 -17.63 -2.78
CA GLU A 566 -29.48 -18.60 -3.06
C GLU A 566 -29.04 -18.63 -4.54
N ALA A 567 -30.01 -18.45 -5.46
CA ALA A 567 -29.74 -18.42 -6.91
C ALA A 567 -28.73 -17.32 -7.33
N ASP A 568 -28.58 -16.25 -6.52
CA ASP A 568 -27.72 -15.15 -6.84
C ASP A 568 -26.41 -15.11 -5.99
N TYR A 569 -26.24 -16.01 -5.03
CA TYR A 569 -25.08 -15.91 -4.11
C TYR A 569 -23.74 -15.89 -4.83
N THR A 570 -23.57 -16.69 -5.86
CA THR A 570 -22.35 -16.74 -6.64
C THR A 570 -22.11 -15.44 -7.42
N ASN A 571 -23.17 -14.91 -8.05
CA ASN A 571 -23.12 -13.63 -8.76
C ASN A 571 -22.77 -12.47 -7.81
N LEU A 572 -23.32 -12.48 -6.59
CA LEU A 572 -23.05 -11.46 -5.58
C LEU A 572 -21.60 -11.48 -5.03
N LYS A 573 -20.95 -12.65 -5.06
CA LYS A 573 -19.55 -12.78 -4.63
C LYS A 573 -18.56 -12.15 -5.62
N VAL A 574 -18.92 -12.10 -6.89
CA VAL A 574 -18.08 -11.52 -7.96
C VAL A 574 -18.59 -10.17 -8.45
N PHE A 575 -19.70 -9.66 -7.89
CA PHE A 575 -20.39 -8.46 -8.36
C PHE A 575 -19.44 -7.26 -8.48
N ASP A 576 -18.76 -6.89 -7.39
CA ASP A 576 -17.93 -5.68 -7.35
C ASP A 576 -16.82 -5.75 -8.40
N THR A 577 -16.16 -6.91 -8.53
CA THR A 577 -15.10 -7.11 -9.53
C THR A 577 -15.64 -7.07 -10.95
N ALA A 578 -16.75 -7.73 -11.23
CA ALA A 578 -17.34 -7.79 -12.58
C ALA A 578 -17.86 -6.41 -13.04
N ILE A 579 -18.45 -5.63 -12.13
CA ILE A 579 -18.89 -4.26 -12.44
C ILE A 579 -17.69 -3.32 -12.62
N GLY A 580 -16.67 -3.41 -11.78
CA GLY A 580 -15.45 -2.60 -11.90
C GLY A 580 -14.67 -2.83 -13.21
N MET A 581 -14.83 -4.03 -13.83
CA MET A 581 -14.24 -4.35 -15.14
C MET A 581 -15.16 -4.01 -16.33
N SER A 582 -16.40 -3.60 -16.07
CA SER A 582 -17.35 -3.20 -17.11
C SER A 582 -16.98 -1.86 -17.72
N GLY A 583 -17.44 -1.61 -18.93
CA GLY A 583 -17.38 -0.29 -19.54
C GLY A 583 -18.47 0.65 -19.01
N LEU A 584 -18.38 1.92 -19.39
CA LEU A 584 -19.38 2.94 -19.06
C LEU A 584 -19.84 3.68 -20.33
N GLY A 585 -21.13 3.90 -20.43
CA GLY A 585 -21.71 4.60 -21.56
C GLY A 585 -21.43 3.89 -22.88
N ASN A 586 -20.74 4.56 -23.79
CA ASN A 586 -20.32 3.99 -25.07
C ASN A 586 -18.91 3.35 -25.02
N PHE A 587 -18.18 3.52 -23.92
CA PHE A 587 -16.79 3.11 -23.79
C PHE A 587 -16.67 1.70 -23.21
N SER A 588 -15.82 0.86 -23.79
CA SER A 588 -15.27 -0.31 -23.10
C SER A 588 -14.35 0.13 -21.96
N SER A 589 -13.95 -0.78 -21.11
CA SER A 589 -13.00 -0.48 -20.00
C SER A 589 -11.72 0.21 -20.50
N THR A 590 -11.10 -0.32 -21.57
CA THR A 590 -9.87 0.27 -22.16
C THR A 590 -10.10 1.62 -22.83
N GLU A 591 -11.21 1.75 -23.56
CA GLU A 591 -11.57 3.03 -24.19
C GLU A 591 -11.79 4.10 -23.13
N LEU A 592 -12.38 3.71 -21.99
CA LEU A 592 -12.59 4.59 -20.84
C LEU A 592 -11.28 5.06 -20.22
N GLU A 593 -10.33 4.15 -20.00
CA GLU A 593 -8.98 4.51 -19.52
C GLU A 593 -8.32 5.55 -20.42
N LYS A 594 -8.38 5.36 -21.76
CA LYS A 594 -7.83 6.32 -22.72
C LYS A 594 -8.56 7.67 -22.68
N ALA A 595 -9.88 7.64 -22.55
CA ALA A 595 -10.71 8.87 -22.51
C ALA A 595 -10.50 9.67 -21.22
N LEU A 596 -10.14 9.03 -20.13
CA LEU A 596 -9.88 9.64 -18.82
C LEU A 596 -8.43 10.07 -18.61
N ALA A 597 -7.54 9.83 -19.57
CA ALA A 597 -6.13 10.21 -19.43
C ALA A 597 -5.96 11.71 -19.09
N GLY A 598 -5.19 12.01 -18.07
CA GLY A 598 -4.99 13.37 -17.54
C GLY A 598 -6.13 13.91 -16.68
N LYS A 599 -7.16 13.11 -16.39
CA LYS A 599 -8.22 13.38 -15.43
C LYS A 599 -7.96 12.64 -14.12
N VAL A 600 -8.16 13.34 -13.01
CA VAL A 600 -8.11 12.74 -11.68
C VAL A 600 -9.55 12.57 -11.18
N ALA A 601 -10.21 11.55 -11.66
CA ALA A 601 -11.58 11.20 -11.27
C ALA A 601 -11.78 9.69 -11.35
N ASN A 602 -12.48 9.11 -10.38
CA ASN A 602 -13.01 7.75 -10.47
C ASN A 602 -14.38 7.63 -9.82
N ALA A 603 -15.06 6.54 -10.09
CA ALA A 603 -16.28 6.10 -9.42
C ALA A 603 -16.37 4.58 -9.49
N ASP A 604 -16.96 3.96 -8.46
CA ASP A 604 -17.12 2.51 -8.36
C ASP A 604 -18.43 2.16 -7.67
N LEU A 605 -19.10 1.09 -8.13
CA LEU A 605 -20.26 0.49 -7.45
C LEU A 605 -19.84 -0.67 -6.57
N SER A 606 -20.48 -0.81 -5.42
CA SER A 606 -20.32 -1.99 -4.56
C SER A 606 -21.61 -2.38 -3.84
N LEU A 607 -21.72 -3.68 -3.53
CA LEU A 607 -22.80 -4.24 -2.74
C LEU A 607 -22.28 -4.77 -1.41
N GLY A 608 -22.61 -4.07 -0.33
CA GLY A 608 -22.49 -4.60 1.02
C GLY A 608 -23.62 -5.56 1.36
N ASN A 609 -23.58 -6.17 2.54
CA ASN A 609 -24.59 -7.12 2.96
C ASN A 609 -26.00 -6.52 3.02
N THR A 610 -26.12 -5.32 3.59
CA THR A 610 -27.41 -4.65 3.85
C THR A 610 -27.57 -3.31 3.13
N ARG A 611 -26.58 -2.91 2.34
CA ARG A 611 -26.53 -1.61 1.64
C ARG A 611 -25.87 -1.75 0.28
N GLN A 612 -26.18 -0.83 -0.61
CA GLN A 612 -25.44 -0.59 -1.84
C GLN A 612 -24.77 0.77 -1.79
N TYR A 613 -23.61 0.87 -2.45
CA TYR A 613 -22.77 2.06 -2.46
C TYR A 613 -22.32 2.44 -3.86
N LEU A 614 -22.21 3.74 -4.10
CA LEU A 614 -21.32 4.28 -5.11
C LEU A 614 -20.29 5.14 -4.37
N THR A 615 -19.01 4.82 -4.55
CA THR A 615 -17.90 5.63 -4.03
C THR A 615 -17.21 6.33 -5.19
N ALA A 616 -16.85 7.59 -5.02
CA ALA A 616 -16.17 8.36 -6.05
C ALA A 616 -15.21 9.37 -5.44
N HIS A 617 -14.18 9.73 -6.21
CA HIS A 617 -13.30 10.82 -5.82
C HIS A 617 -12.80 11.60 -7.05
N SER A 618 -12.41 12.84 -6.84
CA SER A 618 -11.79 13.69 -7.86
C SER A 618 -10.95 14.80 -7.23
N THR A 619 -10.21 15.51 -8.09
CA THR A 619 -9.76 16.86 -7.77
C THR A 619 -10.93 17.85 -7.94
N PRO A 620 -10.84 19.06 -7.35
CA PRO A 620 -11.84 20.11 -7.61
C PRO A 620 -12.04 20.44 -9.11
N LYS A 621 -11.00 20.29 -9.91
CA LYS A 621 -11.02 20.52 -11.37
C LYS A 621 -11.83 19.46 -12.12
N ASP A 622 -11.82 18.22 -11.64
CA ASP A 622 -12.38 17.05 -12.32
C ASP A 622 -13.72 16.57 -11.71
N ILE A 623 -14.36 17.38 -10.86
CA ILE A 623 -15.66 17.04 -10.24
C ILE A 623 -16.71 16.67 -11.30
N GLU A 624 -16.76 17.39 -12.42
CA GLU A 624 -17.71 17.07 -13.50
C GLU A 624 -17.47 15.67 -14.05
N THR A 625 -16.22 15.29 -14.32
CA THR A 625 -15.86 13.94 -14.78
C THR A 625 -16.28 12.86 -13.75
N MET A 626 -16.05 13.09 -12.46
CA MET A 626 -16.50 12.21 -11.38
C MET A 626 -18.02 12.03 -11.40
N LEU A 627 -18.78 13.13 -11.57
CA LEU A 627 -20.24 13.08 -11.61
C LEU A 627 -20.77 12.45 -12.92
N GLN A 628 -20.09 12.63 -14.05
CA GLN A 628 -20.40 11.93 -15.30
C GLN A 628 -20.23 10.42 -15.17
N MET A 629 -19.12 9.96 -14.58
CA MET A 629 -18.92 8.55 -14.30
C MET A 629 -20.00 7.99 -13.36
N SER A 630 -20.30 8.73 -12.30
CA SER A 630 -21.35 8.37 -11.35
C SER A 630 -22.71 8.26 -12.04
N TYR A 631 -23.05 9.22 -12.92
CA TYR A 631 -24.26 9.19 -13.73
C TYR A 631 -24.33 7.93 -14.61
N LEU A 632 -23.23 7.58 -15.26
CA LEU A 632 -23.16 6.39 -16.12
C LEU A 632 -23.31 5.09 -15.33
N TYR A 633 -22.76 5.00 -14.15
CA TYR A 633 -22.96 3.85 -13.29
C TYR A 633 -24.41 3.62 -12.89
N PHE A 634 -25.20 4.67 -12.72
CA PHE A 634 -26.63 4.58 -12.47
C PHE A 634 -27.46 4.31 -13.73
N THR A 635 -26.95 4.66 -14.91
CA THR A 635 -27.78 4.68 -16.13
C THR A 635 -27.32 3.74 -17.22
N ASN A 636 -26.02 3.50 -17.37
CA ASN A 636 -25.47 2.78 -18.50
C ASN A 636 -24.12 2.11 -18.20
N VAL A 637 -24.14 1.07 -17.38
CA VAL A 637 -23.01 0.14 -17.25
C VAL A 637 -22.94 -0.71 -18.51
N LYS A 638 -21.87 -0.60 -19.26
CA LYS A 638 -21.67 -1.29 -20.52
C LYS A 638 -21.04 -2.65 -20.31
N LYS A 639 -21.65 -3.69 -20.86
CA LYS A 639 -21.13 -5.05 -20.87
C LYS A 639 -19.80 -5.11 -21.62
N ASP A 640 -18.78 -5.69 -20.98
CA ASP A 640 -17.47 -5.98 -21.58
C ASP A 640 -17.18 -7.48 -21.50
N ASP A 641 -17.65 -8.22 -22.50
CA ASP A 641 -17.55 -9.69 -22.54
C ASP A 641 -16.09 -10.17 -22.53
N LYS A 642 -15.15 -9.40 -23.10
CA LYS A 642 -13.73 -9.76 -23.14
C LYS A 642 -13.12 -9.71 -21.74
N GLN A 643 -13.35 -8.63 -21.02
CA GLN A 643 -12.87 -8.48 -19.65
C GLN A 643 -13.49 -9.51 -18.72
N PHE A 644 -14.78 -9.76 -18.87
CA PHE A 644 -15.45 -10.78 -18.07
C PHE A 644 -14.91 -12.19 -18.33
N GLN A 645 -14.61 -12.55 -19.57
CA GLN A 645 -14.01 -13.84 -19.90
C GLN A 645 -12.61 -13.98 -19.30
N ASN A 646 -11.82 -12.90 -19.31
CA ASN A 646 -10.51 -12.87 -18.65
C ASN A 646 -10.65 -13.06 -17.12
N LEU A 647 -11.62 -12.39 -16.49
CA LEU A 647 -11.93 -12.60 -15.08
C LEU A 647 -12.27 -14.06 -14.79
N MET A 648 -13.14 -14.68 -15.58
CA MET A 648 -13.52 -16.08 -15.39
C MET A 648 -12.34 -17.04 -15.51
N THR A 649 -11.45 -16.80 -16.46
CA THR A 649 -10.22 -17.60 -16.64
C THR A 649 -9.26 -17.43 -15.46
N GLN A 650 -9.12 -16.20 -14.96
CA GLN A 650 -8.28 -15.90 -13.80
C GLN A 650 -8.84 -16.53 -12.52
N LEU A 651 -10.16 -16.47 -12.31
CA LEU A 651 -10.83 -17.09 -11.18
C LEU A 651 -10.70 -18.62 -11.22
N ASP A 652 -10.86 -19.24 -12.39
CA ASP A 652 -10.71 -20.69 -12.55
C ASP A 652 -9.30 -21.14 -12.13
N MET A 653 -8.26 -20.45 -12.58
CA MET A 653 -6.88 -20.76 -12.22
C MET A 653 -6.62 -20.53 -10.73
N ALA A 654 -7.06 -19.40 -10.18
CA ALA A 654 -6.87 -19.07 -8.77
C ALA A 654 -7.57 -20.09 -7.85
N LEU A 655 -8.81 -20.46 -8.16
CA LEU A 655 -9.58 -21.41 -7.36
C LEU A 655 -9.04 -22.85 -7.47
N LYS A 656 -8.57 -23.29 -8.63
CA LYS A 656 -7.90 -24.59 -8.79
C LYS A 656 -6.62 -24.71 -7.94
N ASN A 657 -5.92 -23.61 -7.79
CA ASN A 657 -4.65 -23.56 -7.05
C ASN A 657 -4.83 -23.09 -5.59
N LYS A 658 -6.04 -22.78 -5.16
CA LYS A 658 -6.33 -22.20 -3.83
C LYS A 658 -5.79 -23.05 -2.67
N SER A 659 -5.93 -24.38 -2.77
CA SER A 659 -5.44 -25.29 -1.73
C SER A 659 -3.92 -25.32 -1.55
N LEU A 660 -3.16 -24.72 -2.45
CA LEU A 660 -1.72 -24.59 -2.34
C LEU A 660 -1.30 -23.46 -1.39
N SER A 661 -2.22 -22.55 -1.06
CA SER A 661 -1.97 -21.46 -0.13
C SER A 661 -2.54 -21.80 1.24
N PRO A 662 -1.72 -22.00 2.28
CA PRO A 662 -2.19 -22.18 3.64
C PRO A 662 -3.09 -21.03 4.11
N ASP A 663 -2.76 -19.79 3.72
CA ASP A 663 -3.53 -18.60 4.08
C ASP A 663 -4.92 -18.58 3.41
N ALA A 664 -5.04 -19.06 2.17
CA ALA A 664 -6.32 -19.19 1.50
C ALA A 664 -7.18 -20.29 2.14
N VAL A 665 -6.58 -21.43 2.52
CA VAL A 665 -7.27 -22.51 3.25
C VAL A 665 -7.72 -22.00 4.64
N PHE A 666 -6.89 -21.23 5.32
CA PHE A 666 -7.27 -20.61 6.59
C PHE A 666 -8.46 -19.67 6.42
N SER A 667 -8.42 -18.78 5.41
CA SER A 667 -9.50 -17.84 5.13
C SER A 667 -10.84 -18.53 4.80
N ASP A 668 -10.78 -19.64 4.06
CA ASP A 668 -11.97 -20.46 3.77
C ASP A 668 -12.56 -21.07 5.05
N SER A 669 -11.71 -21.67 5.87
CA SER A 669 -12.09 -22.29 7.14
C SER A 669 -12.63 -21.23 8.11
N LEU A 670 -12.00 -20.07 8.17
CA LEU A 670 -12.41 -18.93 8.99
C LEU A 670 -13.83 -18.47 8.59
N ALA A 671 -14.06 -18.19 7.31
CA ALA A 671 -15.38 -17.74 6.83
C ALA A 671 -16.46 -18.81 7.06
N ALA A 672 -16.17 -20.06 6.76
CA ALA A 672 -17.11 -21.16 6.97
C ALA A 672 -17.49 -21.32 8.45
N THR A 673 -16.51 -21.30 9.34
CA THR A 673 -16.72 -21.48 10.78
C THR A 673 -17.42 -20.28 11.40
N MET A 674 -16.93 -19.06 11.16
CA MET A 674 -17.50 -17.82 11.70
C MET A 674 -19.00 -17.66 11.35
N TYR A 675 -19.34 -17.97 10.11
CA TYR A 675 -20.72 -17.79 9.61
C TYR A 675 -21.55 -19.07 9.62
N ALA A 676 -21.18 -20.05 10.46
CA ALA A 676 -21.93 -21.30 10.64
C ALA A 676 -22.22 -22.02 9.33
N HIS A 677 -21.25 -22.07 8.42
CA HIS A 677 -21.32 -22.65 7.08
C HIS A 677 -22.44 -22.09 6.17
N ASN A 678 -22.91 -20.87 6.42
CA ASN A 678 -23.90 -20.22 5.57
C ASN A 678 -23.32 -19.98 4.16
N PRO A 679 -23.91 -20.58 3.09
CA PRO A 679 -23.36 -20.47 1.73
C PRO A 679 -23.23 -19.02 1.21
N ARG A 680 -24.00 -18.10 1.77
CA ARG A 680 -23.93 -16.67 1.45
C ARG A 680 -22.54 -16.07 1.77
N PHE A 681 -21.91 -16.53 2.84
CA PHE A 681 -20.66 -15.99 3.37
C PHE A 681 -19.43 -16.86 3.14
N THR A 682 -19.61 -18.10 2.64
CA THR A 682 -18.48 -18.95 2.25
C THR A 682 -17.77 -18.38 1.02
N GLN A 683 -16.48 -18.68 0.89
CA GLN A 683 -15.70 -18.30 -0.28
C GLN A 683 -16.12 -19.06 -1.53
N LEU A 684 -15.72 -18.55 -2.71
CA LEU A 684 -15.95 -19.24 -3.99
C LEU A 684 -15.11 -20.53 -4.08
N ASP A 685 -15.67 -21.50 -4.82
CA ASP A 685 -14.99 -22.73 -5.21
C ASP A 685 -15.13 -22.95 -6.73
N VAL A 686 -14.29 -23.77 -7.34
CA VAL A 686 -14.32 -24.09 -8.77
C VAL A 686 -15.72 -24.51 -9.25
N LYS A 687 -16.44 -25.28 -8.44
CA LYS A 687 -17.83 -25.72 -8.77
C LYS A 687 -18.83 -24.57 -8.95
N ASP A 688 -18.54 -23.42 -8.33
CA ASP A 688 -19.43 -22.25 -8.34
C ASP A 688 -19.29 -21.43 -9.63
N LEU A 689 -18.18 -21.58 -10.36
CA LEU A 689 -17.88 -20.80 -11.57
C LEU A 689 -18.95 -20.93 -12.66
N LYS A 690 -19.54 -22.12 -12.81
CA LYS A 690 -20.61 -22.38 -13.80
C LYS A 690 -21.89 -21.61 -13.53
N ASP A 691 -22.08 -21.12 -12.30
CA ASP A 691 -23.32 -20.45 -11.85
C ASP A 691 -23.13 -18.91 -11.89
N ILE A 692 -21.94 -18.42 -12.29
CA ILE A 692 -21.66 -16.99 -12.50
C ILE A 692 -22.22 -16.56 -13.84
N ASN A 693 -23.10 -15.55 -13.83
CA ASN A 693 -23.75 -15.03 -15.02
C ASN A 693 -23.63 -13.51 -15.10
N TYR A 694 -22.88 -13.03 -16.11
CA TYR A 694 -22.61 -11.60 -16.27
C TYR A 694 -23.86 -10.78 -16.54
N ASP A 695 -24.79 -11.27 -17.36
CA ASP A 695 -26.04 -10.55 -17.63
C ASP A 695 -26.86 -10.40 -16.34
N ARG A 696 -26.87 -11.45 -15.47
CA ARG A 696 -27.53 -11.37 -14.16
C ARG A 696 -26.84 -10.36 -13.23
N ILE A 697 -25.52 -10.29 -13.25
CA ILE A 697 -24.77 -9.28 -12.47
C ILE A 697 -25.14 -7.86 -12.91
N LEU A 698 -25.22 -7.60 -14.23
CA LEU A 698 -25.66 -6.31 -14.76
C LEU A 698 -27.11 -5.98 -14.43
N GLU A 699 -28.01 -6.99 -14.43
CA GLU A 699 -29.39 -6.82 -13.96
C GLU A 699 -29.43 -6.46 -12.47
N ILE A 700 -28.64 -7.13 -11.62
CA ILE A 700 -28.54 -6.80 -10.20
C ILE A 700 -28.06 -5.35 -10.02
N ALA A 701 -27.05 -4.90 -10.77
CA ALA A 701 -26.61 -3.51 -10.75
C ALA A 701 -27.77 -2.57 -11.10
N LYS A 702 -28.48 -2.83 -12.18
CA LYS A 702 -29.64 -2.04 -12.59
C LYS A 702 -30.74 -2.04 -11.50
N GLU A 703 -31.10 -3.21 -10.95
CA GLU A 703 -32.11 -3.33 -9.89
C GLU A 703 -31.77 -2.47 -8.67
N ARG A 704 -30.47 -2.43 -8.28
CA ARG A 704 -30.04 -1.73 -7.07
C ARG A 704 -29.87 -0.22 -7.28
N PHE A 705 -29.52 0.22 -8.48
CA PHE A 705 -29.17 1.61 -8.75
C PHE A 705 -30.19 2.39 -9.59
N GLN A 706 -31.23 1.77 -10.16
CA GLN A 706 -32.22 2.45 -11.00
C GLN A 706 -33.16 3.42 -10.26
N ASN A 707 -33.16 3.44 -8.92
CA ASN A 707 -34.03 4.31 -8.12
C ASN A 707 -33.18 5.27 -7.29
N ALA A 708 -32.72 6.35 -7.90
CA ALA A 708 -31.90 7.34 -7.23
C ALA A 708 -32.58 8.02 -6.03
N GLY A 709 -33.93 8.04 -6.03
CA GLY A 709 -34.70 8.63 -4.93
C GLY A 709 -34.50 7.98 -3.56
N GLN A 710 -33.93 6.79 -3.49
CA GLN A 710 -33.61 6.14 -2.22
C GLN A 710 -32.19 6.42 -1.70
N PHE A 711 -31.36 7.10 -2.52
CA PHE A 711 -29.95 7.34 -2.17
C PHE A 711 -29.73 8.67 -1.45
N THR A 712 -28.79 8.63 -0.52
CA THR A 712 -28.15 9.80 0.04
C THR A 712 -26.71 9.86 -0.50
N PHE A 713 -26.36 10.99 -1.13
CA PHE A 713 -25.02 11.30 -1.63
C PHE A 713 -24.31 12.21 -0.65
N VAL A 714 -23.21 11.80 -0.06
CA VAL A 714 -22.39 12.62 0.83
C VAL A 714 -21.15 13.04 0.07
N ILE A 715 -20.97 14.34 -0.12
CA ILE A 715 -19.81 14.93 -0.80
C ILE A 715 -19.01 15.75 0.21
N ALA A 716 -17.75 15.37 0.42
CA ALA A 716 -16.84 16.07 1.33
C ALA A 716 -15.55 16.45 0.61
N GLY A 717 -15.06 17.66 0.83
CA GLY A 717 -13.80 18.10 0.21
C GLY A 717 -13.77 19.58 -0.15
N ASN A 718 -12.74 19.94 -0.92
CA ASN A 718 -12.53 21.31 -1.38
C ASN A 718 -13.26 21.54 -2.72
N PHE A 719 -14.51 21.92 -2.66
CA PHE A 719 -15.31 22.28 -3.83
C PHE A 719 -15.88 23.70 -3.71
N ASP A 720 -16.15 24.33 -4.85
CA ASP A 720 -16.89 25.57 -4.90
C ASP A 720 -18.39 25.28 -5.00
N GLU A 721 -19.20 25.87 -4.10
CA GLU A 721 -20.64 25.61 -4.06
C GLU A 721 -21.39 26.17 -5.28
N GLN A 722 -20.91 27.26 -5.89
CA GLN A 722 -21.59 27.84 -7.06
C GLN A 722 -21.36 26.94 -8.29
N THR A 723 -20.21 26.31 -8.37
CA THR A 723 -19.86 25.42 -9.48
C THR A 723 -20.50 24.03 -9.32
N ILE A 724 -20.50 23.44 -8.11
CA ILE A 724 -20.97 22.07 -7.91
C ILE A 724 -22.50 21.95 -7.99
N ARG A 725 -23.26 22.98 -7.61
CA ARG A 725 -24.74 22.92 -7.60
C ARG A 725 -25.35 22.70 -8.99
N PRO A 726 -24.97 23.42 -10.05
CA PRO A 726 -25.43 23.11 -11.40
C PRO A 726 -25.08 21.68 -11.85
N LEU A 727 -23.90 21.18 -11.46
CA LEU A 727 -23.49 19.80 -11.78
C LEU A 727 -24.34 18.77 -11.02
N ILE A 728 -24.71 19.03 -9.78
CA ILE A 728 -25.65 18.19 -9.02
C ILE A 728 -27.03 18.16 -9.71
N GLU A 729 -27.55 19.31 -10.15
CA GLU A 729 -28.80 19.37 -10.91
C GLU A 729 -28.70 18.63 -12.24
N GLN A 730 -27.56 18.74 -12.94
CA GLN A 730 -27.31 18.09 -14.22
C GLN A 730 -27.15 16.57 -14.09
N TYR A 731 -26.35 16.07 -13.14
CA TYR A 731 -25.96 14.65 -13.11
C TYR A 731 -26.63 13.83 -12.00
N ILE A 732 -26.91 14.41 -10.80
CA ILE A 732 -27.53 13.65 -9.72
C ILE A 732 -29.07 13.82 -9.74
N ALA A 733 -29.58 15.03 -9.88
CA ALA A 733 -31.02 15.27 -9.89
C ALA A 733 -31.71 14.76 -11.17
N SER A 734 -30.93 14.48 -12.22
CA SER A 734 -31.41 13.88 -13.48
C SER A 734 -31.43 12.34 -13.45
N LEU A 735 -30.84 11.71 -12.45
CA LEU A 735 -30.82 10.26 -12.32
C LEU A 735 -32.23 9.69 -12.27
N PRO A 736 -32.45 8.51 -12.87
CA PRO A 736 -33.75 7.88 -12.84
C PRO A 736 -34.22 7.61 -11.42
N SER A 737 -35.53 7.80 -11.21
CA SER A 737 -36.19 7.48 -9.94
C SER A 737 -37.53 6.81 -10.26
N THR A 738 -37.80 5.69 -9.63
CA THR A 738 -39.03 4.95 -9.85
C THR A 738 -40.21 5.51 -9.03
N GLY A 739 -39.91 6.39 -8.05
CA GLY A 739 -40.91 6.83 -7.06
C GLY A 739 -41.37 5.73 -6.11
N ALA A 740 -40.77 4.54 -6.19
CA ALA A 740 -41.07 3.46 -5.28
C ALA A 740 -40.56 3.78 -3.86
N LYS A 741 -41.22 3.18 -2.86
CA LYS A 741 -40.73 3.23 -1.49
C LYS A 741 -39.28 2.72 -1.44
N ALA A 742 -38.43 3.40 -0.67
CA ALA A 742 -37.07 2.95 -0.44
C ALA A 742 -37.06 1.51 0.11
N ASP A 743 -36.12 0.74 -0.40
CA ASP A 743 -35.88 -0.62 0.09
C ASP A 743 -35.46 -0.61 1.56
N ASP A 744 -35.74 -1.69 2.26
CA ASP A 744 -35.10 -2.00 3.53
C ASP A 744 -34.34 -3.32 3.38
N PHE A 745 -33.41 -3.59 4.27
CA PHE A 745 -32.63 -4.82 4.23
C PHE A 745 -33.36 -5.99 4.92
N LYS A 746 -33.01 -7.22 4.55
CA LYS A 746 -33.41 -8.45 5.24
C LYS A 746 -32.31 -8.89 6.19
N GLU A 747 -32.70 -9.53 7.29
CA GLU A 747 -31.76 -10.15 8.21
C GLU A 747 -31.10 -11.35 7.56
N ILE A 748 -29.79 -11.27 7.32
CA ILE A 748 -29.02 -12.34 6.67
C ILE A 748 -27.81 -12.76 7.49
N LEU A 749 -27.37 -11.92 8.44
CA LEU A 749 -26.16 -12.17 9.22
C LEU A 749 -26.38 -13.36 10.16
N THR A 750 -25.62 -14.42 9.93
CA THR A 750 -25.57 -15.57 10.83
C THR A 750 -24.13 -15.74 11.31
N LEU A 751 -23.90 -15.55 12.60
CA LEU A 751 -22.64 -15.91 13.25
C LEU A 751 -22.82 -17.22 14.00
N ALA A 752 -21.74 -18.00 14.12
CA ALA A 752 -21.71 -19.21 14.92
C ALA A 752 -22.05 -18.88 16.37
N LYS A 753 -22.94 -19.65 17.02
CA LYS A 753 -23.43 -19.40 18.38
C LYS A 753 -22.80 -20.36 19.37
N GLY A 754 -22.59 -19.85 20.59
CA GLY A 754 -21.97 -20.63 21.66
C GLY A 754 -20.46 -20.78 21.46
N GLU A 755 -19.89 -21.78 22.09
CA GLU A 755 -18.47 -22.12 21.97
C GLU A 755 -18.25 -22.97 20.71
N VAL A 756 -17.47 -22.46 19.76
CA VAL A 756 -17.13 -23.17 18.52
C VAL A 756 -15.64 -23.22 18.36
N VAL A 757 -15.07 -24.42 18.33
CA VAL A 757 -13.62 -24.64 18.14
C VAL A 757 -13.40 -25.40 16.84
N ASN A 758 -12.55 -24.86 15.97
CA ASN A 758 -12.16 -25.48 14.71
C ASN A 758 -10.63 -25.55 14.60
N ASN A 759 -10.07 -26.69 14.98
CA ASN A 759 -8.65 -26.99 14.87
C ASN A 759 -8.41 -27.90 13.67
N PHE A 760 -7.61 -27.47 12.72
CA PHE A 760 -7.31 -28.23 11.52
C PHE A 760 -5.84 -28.15 11.12
N LYS A 761 -5.43 -29.06 10.23
CA LYS A 761 -4.05 -29.13 9.75
C LYS A 761 -3.97 -28.89 8.27
N VAL A 762 -2.89 -28.22 7.84
CA VAL A 762 -2.61 -27.89 6.43
C VAL A 762 -1.19 -28.35 6.10
N LYS A 763 -1.05 -28.93 4.91
CA LYS A 763 0.28 -29.27 4.38
C LYS A 763 0.97 -27.96 3.96
N THR A 764 2.18 -27.75 4.46
CA THR A 764 2.98 -26.57 4.18
C THR A 764 4.44 -26.95 3.92
N GLU A 765 5.11 -26.23 3.01
CA GLU A 765 6.56 -26.39 2.83
C GLU A 765 7.32 -25.76 4.00
N SER A 766 6.91 -24.59 4.45
CA SER A 766 7.38 -23.95 5.68
C SER A 766 6.32 -24.07 6.78
N PRO A 767 6.63 -24.66 7.96
CA PRO A 767 5.63 -24.84 9.01
C PRO A 767 5.06 -23.51 9.49
N LYS A 768 3.75 -23.32 9.38
CA LYS A 768 3.00 -22.15 9.85
C LYS A 768 1.87 -22.59 10.77
N ALA A 769 1.65 -21.84 11.84
CA ALA A 769 0.48 -21.96 12.69
C ALA A 769 -0.18 -20.59 12.85
N THR A 770 -1.51 -20.57 12.87
CA THR A 770 -2.27 -19.33 13.00
C THR A 770 -3.49 -19.56 13.86
N ALA A 771 -3.70 -18.72 14.87
CA ALA A 771 -4.91 -18.69 15.68
C ALA A 771 -5.74 -17.44 15.38
N TYR A 772 -7.04 -17.62 15.35
CA TYR A 772 -8.02 -16.53 15.30
C TYR A 772 -9.12 -16.77 16.34
N GLU A 773 -9.44 -15.73 17.06
CA GLU A 773 -10.47 -15.73 18.09
C GLU A 773 -11.50 -14.66 17.77
N LEU A 774 -12.78 -14.98 17.97
CA LEU A 774 -13.87 -14.02 17.87
C LEU A 774 -14.82 -14.18 19.05
N TRP A 775 -14.99 -13.15 19.85
CA TRP A 775 -16.07 -13.01 20.84
C TRP A 775 -17.06 -11.97 20.36
N TYR A 776 -18.37 -12.26 20.47
CA TYR A 776 -19.36 -11.27 20.08
C TYR A 776 -20.62 -11.33 20.93
N ALA A 777 -21.31 -10.17 21.02
CA ALA A 777 -22.61 -10.06 21.67
C ALA A 777 -23.51 -9.04 20.97
N ASP A 778 -24.81 -9.22 21.05
CA ASP A 778 -25.78 -8.18 20.71
C ASP A 778 -25.69 -7.08 21.76
N MET A 779 -25.26 -5.89 21.34
CA MET A 779 -25.09 -4.75 22.25
C MET A 779 -25.58 -3.45 21.58
N PRO A 780 -26.07 -2.48 22.37
CA PRO A 780 -26.50 -1.19 21.83
C PRO A 780 -25.35 -0.48 21.08
N TYR A 781 -25.63 0.00 19.88
CA TYR A 781 -24.70 0.80 19.10
C TYR A 781 -24.73 2.25 19.58
N THR A 782 -23.86 2.59 20.50
CA THR A 782 -23.73 3.91 21.13
C THR A 782 -22.28 4.35 21.11
N LEU A 783 -22.02 5.67 21.15
CA LEU A 783 -20.67 6.21 21.22
C LEU A 783 -19.87 5.61 22.38
N GLU A 784 -20.50 5.48 23.55
CA GLU A 784 -19.85 4.91 24.73
C GLU A 784 -19.40 3.46 24.50
N ASN A 785 -20.25 2.64 23.88
CA ASN A 785 -19.92 1.24 23.60
C ASN A 785 -18.90 1.10 22.48
N ILE A 786 -18.92 1.99 21.46
CA ILE A 786 -17.89 2.06 20.42
C ILE A 786 -16.51 2.36 21.03
N VAL A 787 -16.43 3.35 21.89
CA VAL A 787 -15.19 3.73 22.59
C VAL A 787 -14.71 2.63 23.52
N LYS A 788 -15.61 1.95 24.24
CA LYS A 788 -15.25 0.85 25.14
C LYS A 788 -14.72 -0.38 24.42
N ILE A 789 -15.36 -0.79 23.31
CA ILE A 789 -14.91 -1.98 22.58
C ILE A 789 -13.56 -1.74 21.92
N ASP A 790 -13.32 -0.53 21.41
CA ASP A 790 -12.03 -0.14 20.87
C ASP A 790 -10.95 -0.15 21.96
N ALA A 791 -11.22 0.43 23.14
CA ALA A 791 -10.30 0.40 24.26
C ALA A 791 -10.00 -1.04 24.73
N VAL A 792 -11.00 -1.93 24.76
CA VAL A 792 -10.81 -3.36 25.08
C VAL A 792 -9.82 -4.00 24.11
N GLY A 793 -10.02 -3.80 22.80
CA GLY A 793 -9.14 -4.34 21.75
C GLY A 793 -7.70 -3.86 21.89
N GLN A 794 -7.51 -2.55 22.10
CA GLN A 794 -6.18 -1.95 22.22
C GLN A 794 -5.44 -2.39 23.48
N VAL A 795 -6.11 -2.42 24.65
CA VAL A 795 -5.48 -2.93 25.90
C VAL A 795 -5.09 -4.40 25.74
N LEU A 796 -5.96 -5.22 25.15
CA LEU A 796 -5.69 -6.63 24.93
C LEU A 796 -4.53 -6.84 23.94
N SER A 797 -4.45 -6.03 22.89
CA SER A 797 -3.33 -6.04 21.95
C SER A 797 -1.98 -5.75 22.62
N MET A 798 -1.95 -4.81 23.57
CA MET A 798 -0.75 -4.53 24.38
C MET A 798 -0.37 -5.71 25.28
N ILE A 799 -1.36 -6.38 25.88
CA ILE A 799 -1.14 -7.59 26.69
C ILE A 799 -0.50 -8.69 25.83
N TYR A 800 -1.05 -8.94 24.65
CA TYR A 800 -0.56 -9.99 23.75
C TYR A 800 0.83 -9.69 23.23
N LEU A 801 1.12 -8.44 22.87
CA LEU A 801 2.46 -8.06 22.45
C LEU A 801 3.49 -8.36 23.56
N LYS A 802 3.16 -7.99 24.79
CA LYS A 802 4.04 -8.25 25.93
C LYS A 802 4.20 -9.74 26.22
N THR A 803 3.12 -10.47 26.42
CA THR A 803 3.16 -11.84 26.93
C THR A 803 3.54 -12.86 25.86
N ILE A 804 3.07 -12.71 24.62
CA ILE A 804 3.26 -13.70 23.55
C ILE A 804 4.54 -13.42 22.77
N ARG A 805 4.81 -12.13 22.43
CA ARG A 805 5.98 -11.77 21.66
C ARG A 805 7.21 -11.53 22.54
N GLU A 806 7.12 -10.59 23.51
CA GLU A 806 8.28 -10.14 24.27
C GLU A 806 8.73 -11.15 25.33
N ASP A 807 7.78 -11.70 26.14
CA ASP A 807 8.13 -12.60 27.24
C ASP A 807 8.41 -14.03 26.75
N GLU A 808 7.61 -14.57 25.80
CA GLU A 808 7.67 -15.96 25.38
C GLU A 808 8.22 -16.18 23.97
N SER A 809 8.40 -15.12 23.18
CA SER A 809 8.85 -15.22 21.77
C SER A 809 8.04 -16.28 20.97
N ALA A 810 6.73 -16.41 21.26
CA ALA A 810 5.87 -17.41 20.67
C ALA A 810 5.27 -16.96 19.32
N ALA A 811 5.28 -15.65 19.04
CA ALA A 811 4.84 -15.06 17.79
C ALA A 811 5.66 -13.82 17.46
N TYR A 812 5.80 -13.51 16.17
CA TYR A 812 6.38 -12.23 15.73
C TYR A 812 5.39 -11.07 15.91
N SER A 813 4.12 -11.32 15.54
CA SER A 813 3.03 -10.35 15.72
C SER A 813 1.81 -11.06 16.30
N CYS A 814 1.15 -10.42 17.23
CA CYS A 814 -0.11 -10.88 17.80
C CYS A 814 -0.87 -9.66 18.31
N GLY A 815 -2.16 -9.59 18.06
CA GLY A 815 -2.94 -8.43 18.43
C GLY A 815 -4.44 -8.71 18.55
N ALA A 816 -5.16 -7.74 19.09
CA ALA A 816 -6.60 -7.75 19.19
C ALA A 816 -7.21 -6.46 18.67
N ALA A 817 -8.44 -6.51 18.20
CA ALA A 817 -9.21 -5.37 17.75
C ALA A 817 -10.68 -5.50 18.19
N GLY A 818 -11.28 -4.39 18.59
CA GLY A 818 -12.68 -4.30 18.95
C GLY A 818 -13.48 -3.42 18.00
N GLY A 819 -14.73 -3.80 17.71
CA GLY A 819 -15.57 -3.02 16.81
C GLY A 819 -17.03 -3.46 16.83
N PHE A 820 -17.84 -2.81 16.01
CA PHE A 820 -19.25 -3.18 15.80
C PHE A 820 -19.53 -3.64 14.38
N ASN A 821 -20.32 -4.71 14.27
CA ASN A 821 -20.91 -5.14 13.00
C ASN A 821 -22.37 -4.70 12.97
N ASN A 822 -22.72 -3.81 12.06
CA ASN A 822 -24.03 -3.24 11.87
C ASN A 822 -24.78 -3.82 10.65
N SER A 823 -24.37 -5.01 10.17
CA SER A 823 -25.04 -5.70 9.05
C SER A 823 -26.32 -6.44 9.49
N SER A 824 -26.90 -6.07 10.61
CA SER A 824 -28.16 -6.58 11.15
C SER A 824 -28.88 -5.51 11.96
N SER A 825 -30.17 -5.71 12.25
CA SER A 825 -30.98 -4.78 13.07
C SER A 825 -30.50 -4.68 14.51
N GLN A 826 -29.87 -5.74 15.02
CA GLN A 826 -29.18 -5.74 16.30
C GLN A 826 -27.68 -5.67 16.06
N ALA A 827 -27.08 -4.53 16.35
CA ALA A 827 -25.65 -4.36 16.22
C ALA A 827 -24.89 -5.33 17.14
N LYS A 828 -23.79 -5.87 16.63
CA LYS A 828 -22.97 -6.85 17.34
C LYS A 828 -21.62 -6.24 17.68
N ALA A 829 -21.36 -6.08 18.97
CA ALA A 829 -20.01 -5.81 19.44
C ALA A 829 -19.17 -7.07 19.19
N GLN A 830 -18.00 -6.90 18.58
CA GLN A 830 -17.07 -7.98 18.22
C GLN A 830 -15.69 -7.64 18.78
N LEU A 831 -15.06 -8.61 19.45
CA LEU A 831 -13.66 -8.58 19.84
C LEU A 831 -12.96 -9.70 19.11
N GLN A 832 -11.90 -9.38 18.39
CA GLN A 832 -11.13 -10.32 17.58
C GLN A 832 -9.70 -10.37 18.07
N ALA A 833 -9.06 -11.54 18.03
CA ALA A 833 -7.64 -11.68 18.20
C ALA A 833 -7.06 -12.50 17.05
N PHE A 834 -5.88 -12.14 16.57
CA PHE A 834 -5.18 -12.81 15.49
C PHE A 834 -3.71 -13.01 15.87
N CYS A 835 -3.23 -14.24 15.76
CA CYS A 835 -1.89 -14.62 16.18
C CYS A 835 -1.27 -15.65 15.22
N PRO A 836 -0.46 -15.20 14.22
CA PRO A 836 0.44 -16.08 13.51
C PRO A 836 1.61 -16.45 14.45
N MET A 837 1.76 -17.72 14.77
CA MET A 837 2.60 -18.18 15.87
C MET A 837 3.59 -19.26 15.45
N ASN A 838 4.60 -19.44 16.28
CA ASN A 838 5.53 -20.55 16.16
C ASN A 838 4.78 -21.87 16.40
N PRO A 839 4.77 -22.82 15.44
CA PRO A 839 4.12 -24.13 15.64
C PRO A 839 4.59 -24.88 16.88
N ASP A 840 5.86 -24.75 17.25
CA ASP A 840 6.44 -25.42 18.41
C ASP A 840 6.02 -24.81 19.75
N LYS A 841 5.52 -23.55 19.72
CA LYS A 841 5.03 -22.81 20.88
C LYS A 841 3.52 -22.53 20.83
N GLN A 842 2.79 -23.20 19.93
CA GLN A 842 1.37 -22.91 19.69
C GLN A 842 0.50 -23.08 20.96
N GLU A 843 0.77 -24.09 21.78
CA GLU A 843 0.03 -24.31 23.04
C GLU A 843 0.24 -23.17 24.04
N ILE A 844 1.46 -22.63 24.08
CA ILE A 844 1.78 -21.46 24.92
C ILE A 844 1.07 -20.22 24.40
N ALA A 845 1.13 -19.97 23.10
CA ALA A 845 0.50 -18.81 22.46
C ALA A 845 -1.03 -18.81 22.67
N VAL A 846 -1.72 -19.91 22.38
CA VAL A 846 -3.16 -20.04 22.56
C VAL A 846 -3.55 -19.90 24.04
N ARG A 847 -2.81 -20.54 24.95
CA ARG A 847 -3.03 -20.35 26.37
C ARG A 847 -2.92 -18.88 26.79
N LEU A 848 -1.93 -18.15 26.30
CA LEU A 848 -1.73 -16.73 26.60
C LEU A 848 -2.81 -15.83 25.98
N LEU A 849 -3.37 -16.20 24.80
CA LEU A 849 -4.55 -15.52 24.26
C LEU A 849 -5.72 -15.60 25.24
N HIS A 850 -6.02 -16.79 25.76
CA HIS A 850 -7.08 -17.00 26.74
C HIS A 850 -6.79 -16.36 28.11
N GLU A 851 -5.56 -16.47 28.59
CA GLU A 851 -5.13 -15.86 29.86
C GLU A 851 -5.22 -14.33 29.82
N GLY A 852 -4.87 -13.71 28.69
CA GLY A 852 -4.99 -12.25 28.49
C GLY A 852 -6.42 -11.77 28.71
N ILE A 853 -7.41 -12.42 28.09
CA ILE A 853 -8.83 -12.13 28.33
C ILE A 853 -9.24 -12.41 29.78
N ALA A 854 -8.88 -13.56 30.31
CA ALA A 854 -9.24 -13.98 31.68
C ALA A 854 -8.64 -13.04 32.74
N ASN A 855 -7.46 -12.51 32.53
CA ASN A 855 -6.86 -11.50 33.41
C ASN A 855 -7.54 -10.14 33.27
N MET A 856 -7.83 -9.70 32.07
CA MET A 856 -8.54 -8.44 31.80
C MET A 856 -9.97 -8.45 32.36
N GLN A 857 -10.65 -9.62 32.43
CA GLN A 857 -11.93 -9.79 33.11
C GLN A 857 -11.86 -9.50 34.61
N LYS A 858 -10.71 -9.74 35.23
CA LYS A 858 -10.49 -9.49 36.66
C LYS A 858 -10.12 -8.04 36.91
N ALA A 859 -9.16 -7.54 36.16
CA ALA A 859 -8.66 -6.17 36.30
C ALA A 859 -8.04 -5.69 34.98
N VAL A 860 -8.24 -4.42 34.66
CA VAL A 860 -7.56 -3.68 33.59
C VAL A 860 -6.43 -2.88 34.24
N ASP A 861 -5.25 -2.92 33.65
CA ASP A 861 -4.10 -2.16 34.11
C ASP A 861 -4.35 -0.65 33.87
N PRO A 862 -4.30 0.21 34.91
CA PRO A 862 -4.50 1.64 34.77
C PRO A 862 -3.50 2.33 33.84
N ASP A 863 -2.24 1.87 33.81
CA ASP A 863 -1.19 2.42 32.97
C ASP A 863 -1.43 2.10 31.50
N GLN A 864 -1.81 0.86 31.20
CA GLN A 864 -2.18 0.46 29.83
C GLN A 864 -3.41 1.24 29.35
N LEU A 865 -4.44 1.37 30.17
CA LEU A 865 -5.62 2.15 29.80
C LEU A 865 -5.29 3.63 29.57
N GLN A 866 -4.40 4.21 30.36
CA GLN A 866 -3.97 5.60 30.15
C GLN A 866 -3.25 5.77 28.81
N LYS A 867 -2.36 4.86 28.43
CA LYS A 867 -1.69 4.87 27.12
C LYS A 867 -2.69 4.76 25.95
N VAL A 868 -3.68 3.89 26.08
CA VAL A 868 -4.77 3.75 25.09
C VAL A 868 -5.58 5.05 24.97
N LYS A 869 -5.93 5.69 26.10
CA LYS A 869 -6.63 6.99 26.07
C LYS A 869 -5.81 8.07 25.35
N GLU A 870 -4.53 8.18 25.62
CA GLU A 870 -3.64 9.15 24.94
C GLU A 870 -3.61 8.91 23.41
N TYR A 871 -3.51 7.64 23.00
CA TYR A 871 -3.58 7.27 21.58
C TYR A 871 -4.92 7.66 20.95
N MET A 872 -6.05 7.28 21.57
CA MET A 872 -7.40 7.56 21.06
C MET A 872 -7.66 9.06 20.93
N LEU A 873 -7.21 9.84 21.92
CA LEU A 873 -7.36 11.31 21.92
C LEU A 873 -6.51 11.97 20.82
N LYS A 874 -5.31 11.47 20.57
CA LYS A 874 -4.47 11.93 19.47
C LYS A 874 -5.10 11.53 18.12
N GLN A 875 -5.55 10.29 17.99
CA GLN A 875 -6.03 9.74 16.74
C GLN A 875 -7.28 10.47 16.21
N ILE A 876 -8.22 10.84 17.09
CA ILE A 876 -9.42 11.58 16.66
C ILE A 876 -9.07 12.94 16.03
N ASP A 877 -8.02 13.62 16.51
CA ASP A 877 -7.57 14.89 15.93
C ASP A 877 -6.98 14.71 14.53
N VAL A 878 -6.34 13.58 14.28
CA VAL A 878 -5.83 13.21 12.96
C VAL A 878 -6.97 12.82 12.02
N ASP A 879 -7.94 12.04 12.52
CA ASP A 879 -9.04 11.52 11.69
C ASP A 879 -10.03 12.63 11.32
N ALA A 880 -10.31 13.56 12.23
CA ALA A 880 -11.19 14.69 11.98
C ALA A 880 -10.70 15.66 10.87
N LYS A 881 -9.43 15.51 10.43
CA LYS A 881 -8.85 16.22 9.28
C LYS A 881 -8.86 15.39 7.98
N LYS A 882 -9.68 14.33 7.90
CA LYS A 882 -9.84 13.48 6.72
C LYS A 882 -11.26 13.57 6.16
N ASN A 883 -11.41 13.71 4.84
CA ASN A 883 -12.73 13.80 4.22
C ASN A 883 -13.56 12.51 4.39
N ASN A 884 -12.92 11.34 4.29
CA ASN A 884 -13.59 10.05 4.49
C ASN A 884 -14.11 9.86 5.92
N TYR A 885 -13.43 10.41 6.93
CA TYR A 885 -13.93 10.39 8.31
C TYR A 885 -15.28 11.10 8.41
N TRP A 886 -15.42 12.28 7.78
CA TRP A 886 -16.67 13.02 7.80
C TRP A 886 -17.78 12.36 6.98
N ILE A 887 -17.43 11.73 5.85
CA ILE A 887 -18.39 10.92 5.07
C ILE A 887 -18.96 9.81 5.97
N ASN A 888 -18.11 9.07 6.68
CA ASN A 888 -18.53 7.99 7.57
C ASN A 888 -19.33 8.52 8.79
N THR A 889 -18.89 9.62 9.39
CA THR A 889 -19.59 10.27 10.51
C THR A 889 -21.00 10.71 10.11
N ILE A 890 -21.12 11.37 8.94
CA ILE A 890 -22.41 11.84 8.42
C ILE A 890 -23.28 10.66 8.01
N THR A 891 -22.73 9.61 7.42
CA THR A 891 -23.45 8.39 7.09
C THR A 891 -23.99 7.74 8.36
N THR A 892 -23.17 7.59 9.40
CA THR A 892 -23.59 7.05 10.71
C THR A 892 -24.72 7.90 11.32
N TRP A 893 -24.61 9.22 11.26
CA TRP A 893 -25.67 10.12 11.71
C TRP A 893 -26.97 9.94 10.92
N LYS A 894 -26.89 9.85 9.59
CA LYS A 894 -28.09 9.70 8.73
C LYS A 894 -28.77 8.36 8.92
N GLU A 895 -28.03 7.30 9.17
CA GLU A 895 -28.56 5.95 9.26
C GLU A 895 -29.06 5.58 10.67
N TYR A 896 -28.32 6.00 11.70
CA TYR A 896 -28.56 5.58 13.08
C TYR A 896 -28.95 6.73 14.02
N GLY A 897 -28.89 8.00 13.57
CA GLY A 897 -29.06 9.16 14.43
C GLY A 897 -27.96 9.28 15.50
N LEU A 898 -26.81 8.63 15.29
CA LEU A 898 -25.73 8.54 16.27
C LEU A 898 -24.62 9.55 15.94
N ASP A 899 -24.36 10.44 16.89
CA ASP A 899 -23.21 11.33 16.86
C ASP A 899 -21.98 10.60 17.43
N VAL A 900 -21.03 10.28 16.55
CA VAL A 900 -19.80 9.59 16.92
C VAL A 900 -18.61 10.55 17.09
N TYR A 901 -18.82 11.86 16.97
CA TYR A 901 -17.75 12.84 16.97
C TYR A 901 -17.80 13.82 18.15
N THR A 902 -18.94 14.50 18.38
CA THR A 902 -19.02 15.69 19.26
C THR A 902 -18.54 15.40 20.68
N ASP A 903 -18.99 14.33 21.31
CA ASP A 903 -18.60 13.93 22.67
C ASP A 903 -17.51 12.85 22.71
N TYR A 904 -16.84 12.53 21.58
CA TYR A 904 -15.86 11.45 21.52
C TYR A 904 -14.73 11.62 22.55
N LYS A 905 -14.05 12.76 22.56
CA LYS A 905 -12.94 13.01 23.50
C LYS A 905 -13.39 12.90 24.96
N LYS A 906 -14.54 13.51 25.29
CA LYS A 906 -15.12 13.42 26.62
C LYS A 906 -15.44 11.97 27.03
N THR A 907 -15.93 11.17 26.07
CA THR A 907 -16.23 9.75 26.30
C THR A 907 -14.96 8.94 26.53
N VAL A 908 -13.89 9.21 25.77
CA VAL A 908 -12.57 8.60 26.00
C VAL A 908 -12.00 9.00 27.36
N GLU A 909 -12.04 10.28 27.71
CA GLU A 909 -11.58 10.78 29.02
C GLU A 909 -12.32 10.14 30.19
N ALA A 910 -13.61 9.84 30.01
CA ALA A 910 -14.46 9.22 31.04
C ALA A 910 -14.23 7.71 31.24
N LEU A 911 -13.42 7.05 30.36
CA LEU A 911 -13.09 5.65 30.54
C LEU A 911 -12.38 5.40 31.87
N THR A 912 -12.85 4.37 32.60
CA THR A 912 -12.20 3.84 33.79
C THR A 912 -11.88 2.37 33.63
N THR A 913 -10.95 1.86 34.41
CA THR A 913 -10.59 0.43 34.41
C THR A 913 -11.79 -0.46 34.66
N GLU A 914 -12.70 -0.05 35.53
CA GLU A 914 -13.94 -0.76 35.84
C GLU A 914 -14.88 -0.75 34.62
N SER A 915 -15.06 0.42 33.96
CA SER A 915 -15.99 0.54 32.84
C SER A 915 -15.56 -0.33 31.65
N VAL A 916 -14.25 -0.44 31.36
CA VAL A 916 -13.68 -1.27 30.29
C VAL A 916 -13.78 -2.76 30.66
N ARG A 917 -13.41 -3.13 31.88
CA ARG A 917 -13.59 -4.49 32.44
C ARG A 917 -15.04 -4.96 32.39
N ASP A 918 -15.97 -4.14 32.88
CA ASP A 918 -17.38 -4.50 32.96
C ASP A 918 -18.02 -4.64 31.59
N PHE A 919 -17.59 -3.83 30.61
CA PHE A 919 -17.99 -3.97 29.23
C PHE A 919 -17.48 -5.30 28.62
N LEU A 920 -16.22 -5.66 28.81
CA LEU A 920 -15.67 -6.96 28.39
C LEU A 920 -16.47 -8.11 29.04
N ASN A 921 -16.73 -8.02 30.32
CA ASN A 921 -17.52 -9.04 31.03
C ASN A 921 -18.95 -9.15 30.50
N GLN A 922 -19.56 -8.04 30.08
CA GLN A 922 -20.88 -8.06 29.43
C GLN A 922 -20.83 -8.71 28.04
N LEU A 923 -19.83 -8.41 27.24
CA LEU A 923 -19.61 -9.04 25.93
C LEU A 923 -19.51 -10.58 26.06
N LEU A 924 -18.67 -11.03 26.99
CA LEU A 924 -18.37 -12.45 27.19
C LEU A 924 -19.55 -13.24 27.81
N LYS A 925 -20.50 -12.59 28.50
CA LYS A 925 -21.73 -13.22 29.01
C LYS A 925 -22.62 -13.83 27.92
N SER A 926 -22.44 -13.41 26.66
CA SER A 926 -23.16 -14.01 25.52
C SER A 926 -22.84 -15.49 25.37
N GLY A 927 -21.63 -15.91 25.78
CA GLY A 927 -21.10 -17.24 25.56
C GLY A 927 -20.80 -17.55 24.08
N ASN A 928 -20.82 -16.52 23.21
CA ASN A 928 -20.47 -16.70 21.81
C ASN A 928 -18.97 -16.47 21.62
N HIS A 929 -18.27 -17.55 21.33
CA HIS A 929 -16.84 -17.58 21.08
C HIS A 929 -16.54 -18.53 19.92
N THR A 930 -15.72 -18.08 18.99
CA THR A 930 -15.24 -18.90 17.88
C THR A 930 -13.72 -18.89 17.88
N GLU A 931 -13.13 -20.05 18.08
CA GLU A 931 -11.68 -20.29 18.02
C GLU A 931 -11.37 -21.07 16.74
N ILE A 932 -10.38 -20.60 15.98
CA ILE A 932 -9.93 -21.26 14.75
C ILE A 932 -8.41 -21.33 14.80
N ILE A 933 -7.88 -22.58 14.77
CA ILE A 933 -6.44 -22.81 14.81
C ILE A 933 -6.03 -23.67 13.62
N MET A 934 -5.22 -23.10 12.76
CA MET A 934 -4.53 -23.82 11.70
C MET A 934 -3.14 -24.24 12.17
N LEU A 935 -2.81 -25.52 12.00
CA LEU A 935 -1.50 -26.08 12.31
C LEU A 935 -0.89 -26.74 11.07
N PRO A 936 0.44 -26.86 10.99
CA PRO A 936 1.06 -27.63 9.92
C PRO A 936 0.80 -29.13 10.13
N GLU A 937 0.67 -29.88 9.03
CA GLU A 937 0.72 -31.35 9.10
C GLU A 937 2.13 -31.79 9.54
N ALA A 938 2.21 -32.85 10.33
CA ALA A 938 3.50 -33.46 10.65
C ALA A 938 4.13 -34.01 9.37
N LYS A 939 5.41 -33.67 9.11
CA LYS A 939 6.18 -34.18 7.97
C LYS A 939 6.44 -35.68 8.11
#